data_e10c8b7d767ddea32d95ca50d2d257d1
#
_entry.id   e10c8b7d767ddea32d95ca50d2d257d1
#
_cell.length_a   1.000
_cell.length_b   1.000
_cell.length_c   1.000
_cell.angle_alpha   90.00
_cell.angle_beta   90.00
_cell.angle_gamma   90.00
#
_symmetry.space_group_name_H-M   'P 1'
#
loop_
_entity.id
_entity.type
_entity.pdbx_description
1 polymer ?
#
loop_
_entity_poly.entity_id
_entity_poly.type
_entity_poly.pdbx_seq_one_letter_code
_entity_poly.pdbx_strand_id
1 'polypeptide(L)'
;MATLPPLVLQAQSTECGLACLAMLASAHGQRTDLAELRRRFPVSLKGVNLGQLIGHADAVGLSARALRLEPEELGALRLPCILHWDMNHFVVLARVGRRRLTVLDPAVGQRRLSPSEVSRHFTGVALELTPSARFEKRAQAPRVGLRQLTGRVQGLGRALAAIFAVAFVLELFAIAAPLLNQAVVDEAIAGHDHDLLGVLVLGLALLLVVQTTLALARSWMVMVLGQSLSLQWVGNVFAHLVRLPVDWFEKRHLGDITSRFGAVGAIQHTLTNGLIEALLDAIMVLAALVMMLLYSTQLTAVVLAAVAAYALVRAASYRPLREAAAERLVLDAREQTHFLESLRAITPLKLFGREQARRARWQNLVVDVQNRDVRTARLHIAFSAANTAIFGLENLVVLWLAAQMIMTHQTSAGAAATPFTLGMLFAFLAYKGQFTGRVSALIDYAVEWRMLGLHAERLADIALAAPEREAGTDAQPVHDLSHLSASLELRDVSFRHGEGEPWVLRHASLRIEAGQCVALTGPSGAGKTTLLKLLLGILQPTEGEVRYGGVPLAQLGLANVRTRIGTVMQEDALLSGSLADNITFFDDAPNSARIEACARLAQLHEEIVRMPMGYHTQVGDLGSGLSGGQKQRLLLARALYRRPAVLALDEATSHLDTDNERAVTQALARLPLTRLVIAHRPETIAGAGRVVQVRDGQVVELMRPALHSVAPIHAHAPPCTTNPAAPRMACHTIPSSPA
;
A
#
# COMPACT_ATOMS: atom_id res chain seq x y z
N MET A 1 20.13 -30.71 8.24
CA MET A 1 20.17 -29.33 8.74
C MET A 1 18.83 -28.70 8.42
N ALA A 2 18.03 -28.29 9.40
CA ALA A 2 16.79 -27.59 9.15
C ALA A 2 17.11 -26.27 8.44
N THR A 3 16.53 -26.06 7.28
CA THR A 3 16.66 -24.79 6.54
C THR A 3 16.02 -23.67 7.38
N LEU A 4 16.71 -22.54 7.49
CA LEU A 4 16.15 -21.35 8.16
C LEU A 4 14.81 -20.99 7.53
N PRO A 5 13.77 -20.68 8.33
CA PRO A 5 12.50 -20.16 7.80
C PRO A 5 12.75 -18.94 6.91
N PRO A 6 11.98 -18.74 5.83
CA PRO A 6 12.06 -17.50 5.08
C PRO A 6 11.64 -16.33 5.96
N LEU A 7 12.41 -15.24 5.95
CA LEU A 7 12.06 -14.03 6.67
C LEU A 7 10.83 -13.38 6.02
N VAL A 8 9.78 -13.16 6.83
CA VAL A 8 8.58 -12.41 6.45
C VAL A 8 8.51 -11.17 7.31
N LEU A 9 8.61 -10.00 6.68
CA LEU A 9 8.52 -8.72 7.38
C LEU A 9 7.08 -8.28 7.51
N GLN A 10 6.71 -7.77 8.70
CA GLN A 10 5.40 -7.17 8.93
C GLN A 10 5.31 -5.82 8.22
N ALA A 11 4.19 -5.55 7.57
CA ALA A 11 3.91 -4.25 6.98
C ALA A 11 3.38 -3.26 8.03
N GLN A 12 2.60 -3.76 9.00
CA GLN A 12 2.00 -3.00 10.09
C GLN A 12 2.51 -3.51 11.44
N SER A 13 2.55 -2.62 12.45
CA SER A 13 2.99 -2.98 13.80
C SER A 13 2.16 -4.08 14.47
N THR A 14 0.92 -4.24 14.04
CA THR A 14 -0.06 -5.19 14.58
C THR A 14 0.02 -6.60 13.97
N GLU A 15 0.84 -6.81 12.92
CA GLU A 15 0.90 -8.05 12.13
C GLU A 15 2.03 -9.00 12.53
N CYS A 16 2.76 -8.71 13.61
CA CYS A 16 3.90 -9.53 14.03
C CYS A 16 3.52 -11.01 14.21
N GLY A 17 2.37 -11.30 14.81
CA GLY A 17 1.87 -12.67 14.98
C GLY A 17 1.59 -13.39 13.65
N LEU A 18 0.92 -12.73 12.70
CA LEU A 18 0.66 -13.30 11.36
C LEU A 18 1.96 -13.52 10.57
N ALA A 19 2.91 -12.58 10.65
CA ALA A 19 4.21 -12.73 10.01
C ALA A 19 4.99 -13.92 10.58
N CYS A 20 4.98 -14.11 11.91
CA CYS A 20 5.55 -15.27 12.56
C CYS A 20 4.86 -16.57 12.09
N LEU A 21 3.54 -16.58 11.99
CA LEU A 21 2.77 -17.72 11.50
C LEU A 21 3.13 -18.07 10.04
N ALA A 22 3.26 -17.06 9.16
CA ALA A 22 3.71 -17.24 7.78
C ALA A 22 5.10 -17.87 7.69
N MET A 23 6.04 -17.41 8.53
CA MET A 23 7.39 -17.96 8.61
C MET A 23 7.39 -19.43 9.02
N LEU A 24 6.59 -19.80 10.04
CA LEU A 24 6.52 -21.17 10.53
C LEU A 24 5.76 -22.10 9.56
N ALA A 25 4.65 -21.67 8.98
CA ALA A 25 3.94 -22.42 7.95
C ALA A 25 4.87 -22.73 6.75
N SER A 26 5.64 -21.72 6.33
CA SER A 26 6.63 -21.88 5.26
C SER A 26 7.78 -22.82 5.63
N ALA A 27 8.24 -22.83 6.90
CA ALA A 27 9.25 -23.74 7.40
C ALA A 27 8.78 -25.20 7.37
N HIS A 28 7.50 -25.45 7.57
CA HIS A 28 6.88 -26.78 7.50
C HIS A 28 6.45 -27.18 6.08
N GLY A 29 6.65 -26.33 5.07
CA GLY A 29 6.41 -26.65 3.66
C GLY A 29 5.12 -26.10 3.06
N GLN A 30 4.36 -25.30 3.77
CA GLN A 30 3.26 -24.52 3.24
C GLN A 30 3.74 -23.09 2.98
N ARG A 31 4.13 -22.78 1.75
CA ARG A 31 4.54 -21.42 1.38
C ARG A 31 3.32 -20.51 1.33
N THR A 32 3.16 -19.74 2.40
CA THR A 32 2.09 -18.78 2.61
C THR A 32 2.70 -17.40 2.73
N ASP A 33 2.14 -16.40 2.05
CA ASP A 33 2.56 -15.01 2.21
C ASP A 33 1.71 -14.29 3.27
N LEU A 34 2.21 -13.15 3.75
CA LEU A 34 1.51 -12.34 4.74
C LEU A 34 0.20 -11.77 4.19
N ALA A 35 0.13 -11.48 2.89
CA ALA A 35 -1.07 -10.95 2.24
C ALA A 35 -2.20 -12.00 2.21
N GLU A 36 -1.88 -13.27 2.00
CA GLU A 36 -2.85 -14.39 2.08
C GLU A 36 -3.40 -14.53 3.49
N LEU A 37 -2.53 -14.53 4.51
CA LEU A 37 -2.96 -14.64 5.91
C LEU A 37 -3.79 -13.43 6.33
N ARG A 38 -3.44 -12.23 5.88
CA ARG A 38 -4.20 -11.00 6.16
C ARG A 38 -5.62 -11.04 5.57
N ARG A 39 -5.78 -11.60 4.37
CA ARG A 39 -7.12 -11.78 3.77
C ARG A 39 -7.96 -12.82 4.53
N ARG A 40 -7.31 -13.87 5.02
CA ARG A 40 -7.98 -14.95 5.75
C ARG A 40 -8.27 -14.58 7.20
N PHE A 41 -7.35 -13.87 7.85
CA PHE A 41 -7.43 -13.45 9.25
C PHE A 41 -7.29 -11.93 9.34
N PRO A 42 -8.36 -11.17 9.15
CA PRO A 42 -8.31 -9.71 9.29
C PRO A 42 -7.96 -9.34 10.74
N VAL A 43 -6.82 -8.70 10.92
CA VAL A 43 -6.33 -8.25 12.21
C VAL A 43 -6.73 -6.79 12.42
N SER A 44 -7.23 -6.48 13.62
CA SER A 44 -7.52 -5.09 13.99
C SER A 44 -6.25 -4.32 14.30
N LEU A 45 -6.35 -2.99 14.37
CA LEU A 45 -5.23 -2.12 14.78
C LEU A 45 -4.72 -2.39 16.22
N LYS A 46 -5.45 -3.19 17.01
CA LYS A 46 -5.04 -3.62 18.36
C LYS A 46 -4.03 -4.78 18.34
N GLY A 47 -3.81 -5.42 17.20
CA GLY A 47 -2.94 -6.58 17.06
C GLY A 47 -3.62 -7.91 17.36
N VAL A 48 -2.82 -8.97 17.45
CA VAL A 48 -3.26 -10.35 17.72
C VAL A 48 -2.73 -10.76 19.08
N ASN A 49 -3.60 -11.25 19.95
CA ASN A 49 -3.19 -11.86 21.21
C ASN A 49 -2.78 -13.34 21.03
N LEU A 50 -2.15 -13.94 22.05
CA LEU A 50 -1.66 -15.31 21.98
C LEU A 50 -2.79 -16.33 21.69
N GLY A 51 -3.97 -16.14 22.28
CA GLY A 51 -5.13 -17.02 22.05
C GLY A 51 -5.63 -16.97 20.61
N GLN A 52 -5.72 -15.77 20.02
CA GLN A 52 -6.06 -15.60 18.61
C GLN A 52 -5.00 -16.21 17.69
N LEU A 53 -3.70 -16.02 18.03
CA LEU A 53 -2.60 -16.62 17.25
C LEU A 53 -2.67 -18.16 17.25
N ILE A 54 -3.04 -18.78 18.37
CA ILE A 54 -3.29 -20.23 18.48
C ILE A 54 -4.46 -20.63 17.56
N GLY A 55 -5.57 -19.90 17.60
CA GLY A 55 -6.72 -20.15 16.71
C GLY A 55 -6.38 -20.00 15.23
N HIS A 56 -5.60 -18.98 14.86
CA HIS A 56 -5.11 -18.79 13.47
C HIS A 56 -4.17 -19.93 13.05
N ALA A 57 -3.30 -20.41 13.96
CA ALA A 57 -2.41 -21.53 13.69
C ALA A 57 -3.22 -22.83 13.43
N ASP A 58 -4.24 -23.11 14.24
CA ASP A 58 -5.12 -24.27 14.05
C ASP A 58 -5.88 -24.19 12.72
N ALA A 59 -6.40 -23.01 12.35
CA ALA A 59 -7.07 -22.77 11.07
C ALA A 59 -6.14 -22.96 9.85
N VAL A 60 -4.82 -22.76 10.01
CA VAL A 60 -3.79 -23.05 8.99
C VAL A 60 -3.38 -24.54 9.00
N GLY A 61 -3.84 -25.31 9.98
CA GLY A 61 -3.51 -26.72 10.15
C GLY A 61 -2.25 -26.97 10.99
N LEU A 62 -1.80 -25.97 11.77
CA LEU A 62 -0.68 -26.10 12.70
C LEU A 62 -1.20 -26.26 14.12
N SER A 63 -0.86 -27.36 14.78
CA SER A 63 -1.15 -27.57 16.19
C SER A 63 -0.21 -26.73 17.05
N ALA A 64 -0.75 -25.94 17.95
CA ALA A 64 -0.04 -24.99 18.78
C ALA A 64 0.14 -25.52 20.21
N ARG A 65 1.36 -25.41 20.76
CA ARG A 65 1.69 -25.70 22.16
C ARG A 65 2.29 -24.47 22.80
N ALA A 66 1.53 -23.80 23.65
CA ALA A 66 2.00 -22.69 24.45
C ALA A 66 2.81 -23.19 25.66
N LEU A 67 3.97 -22.62 25.89
CA LEU A 67 4.91 -22.98 26.96
C LEU A 67 5.30 -21.74 27.73
N ARG A 68 5.47 -21.91 29.04
CA ARG A 68 6.16 -20.92 29.90
C ARG A 68 7.49 -21.51 30.33
N LEU A 69 8.57 -20.78 30.12
CA LEU A 69 9.93 -21.25 30.36
C LEU A 69 10.89 -20.08 30.64
N GLU A 70 11.99 -20.41 31.28
CA GLU A 70 13.08 -19.46 31.53
C GLU A 70 14.03 -19.36 30.31
N PRO A 71 14.81 -18.27 30.18
CA PRO A 71 15.72 -18.05 29.02
C PRO A 71 16.74 -19.17 28.81
N GLU A 72 17.16 -19.86 29.87
CA GLU A 72 18.10 -20.98 29.85
C GLU A 72 17.52 -22.23 29.18
N GLU A 73 16.21 -22.38 29.20
CA GLU A 73 15.49 -23.52 28.66
C GLU A 73 15.17 -23.38 27.16
N LEU A 74 15.48 -22.22 26.54
CA LEU A 74 15.22 -21.98 25.11
C LEU A 74 15.86 -23.04 24.19
N GLY A 75 16.93 -23.69 24.66
CA GLY A 75 17.60 -24.77 23.93
C GLY A 75 16.79 -26.07 23.82
N ALA A 76 15.80 -26.27 24.69
CA ALA A 76 14.93 -27.47 24.71
C ALA A 76 13.73 -27.37 23.77
N LEU A 77 13.45 -26.18 23.22
CA LEU A 77 12.32 -25.93 22.33
C LEU A 77 12.49 -26.60 20.96
N ARG A 78 11.38 -27.03 20.40
CA ARG A 78 11.31 -27.46 18.99
C ARG A 78 11.39 -26.26 18.07
N LEU A 79 12.50 -26.13 17.35
CA LEU A 79 12.74 -25.02 16.44
C LEU A 79 12.25 -25.30 15.01
N PRO A 80 11.76 -24.30 14.28
CA PRO A 80 11.50 -22.93 14.72
C PRO A 80 10.26 -22.80 15.59
N CYS A 81 10.25 -21.79 16.51
CA CYS A 81 9.10 -21.51 17.39
C CYS A 81 8.90 -20.00 17.52
N ILE A 82 7.72 -19.56 17.98
CA ILE A 82 7.40 -18.16 18.22
C ILE A 82 7.72 -17.82 19.68
N LEU A 83 8.37 -16.69 19.90
CA LEU A 83 8.58 -16.11 21.22
C LEU A 83 7.75 -14.85 21.38
N HIS A 84 7.17 -14.66 22.56
CA HIS A 84 6.57 -13.39 22.95
C HIS A 84 7.67 -12.44 23.43
N TRP A 85 7.66 -11.20 22.93
CA TRP A 85 8.78 -10.26 22.99
C TRP A 85 8.31 -8.89 23.45
N ASP A 86 9.05 -8.23 24.35
CA ASP A 86 8.76 -6.86 24.83
C ASP A 86 7.30 -6.61 25.24
N MET A 87 6.58 -7.62 25.76
CA MET A 87 5.17 -7.58 26.17
C MET A 87 4.14 -7.28 25.08
N ASN A 88 4.56 -6.88 23.88
CA ASN A 88 3.67 -6.42 22.81
C ASN A 88 4.05 -6.92 21.41
N HIS A 89 5.01 -7.81 21.30
CA HIS A 89 5.56 -8.25 20.02
C HIS A 89 5.75 -9.76 19.96
N PHE A 90 5.79 -10.33 18.75
CA PHE A 90 6.12 -11.73 18.49
C PHE A 90 7.29 -11.82 17.53
N VAL A 91 8.22 -12.74 17.81
CA VAL A 91 9.38 -13.03 16.96
C VAL A 91 9.55 -14.53 16.80
N VAL A 92 10.29 -14.97 15.76
CA VAL A 92 10.59 -16.39 15.54
C VAL A 92 12.00 -16.71 15.99
N LEU A 93 12.15 -17.65 16.91
CA LEU A 93 13.43 -18.26 17.26
C LEU A 93 13.74 -19.36 16.24
N ALA A 94 14.70 -19.09 15.36
CA ALA A 94 15.06 -19.99 14.25
C ALA A 94 16.21 -20.95 14.59
N ARG A 95 17.17 -20.52 15.42
CA ARG A 95 18.33 -21.34 15.81
C ARG A 95 18.86 -20.92 17.18
N VAL A 96 19.18 -21.90 18.01
CA VAL A 96 19.89 -21.71 19.27
C VAL A 96 21.33 -22.21 19.09
N GLY A 97 22.29 -21.34 19.30
CA GLY A 97 23.72 -21.66 19.30
C GLY A 97 24.35 -21.36 20.65
N ARG A 98 25.54 -21.94 20.95
CA ARG A 98 26.22 -21.79 22.24
C ARG A 98 26.51 -20.34 22.67
N ARG A 99 26.76 -19.44 21.71
CA ARG A 99 27.11 -18.03 21.96
C ARG A 99 26.08 -17.03 21.41
N ARG A 100 25.28 -17.43 20.44
CA ARG A 100 24.31 -16.54 19.77
C ARG A 100 23.06 -17.29 19.37
N LEU A 101 21.91 -16.66 19.57
CA LEU A 101 20.62 -17.11 19.10
C LEU A 101 20.27 -16.34 17.80
N THR A 102 19.69 -17.05 16.84
CA THR A 102 19.18 -16.42 15.61
C THR A 102 17.68 -16.21 15.75
N VAL A 103 17.28 -14.95 15.82
CA VAL A 103 15.90 -14.51 15.93
C VAL A 103 15.50 -13.84 14.60
N LEU A 104 14.37 -14.24 14.06
CA LEU A 104 13.75 -13.56 12.93
C LEU A 104 12.67 -12.64 13.49
N ASP A 105 12.94 -11.36 13.45
CA ASP A 105 12.06 -10.33 13.94
C ASP A 105 11.26 -9.75 12.77
N PRO A 106 9.92 -9.91 12.73
CA PRO A 106 9.09 -9.37 11.67
C PRO A 106 9.21 -7.85 11.49
N ALA A 107 9.61 -7.16 12.56
CA ALA A 107 9.72 -5.72 12.57
C ALA A 107 11.07 -5.20 12.04
N VAL A 108 12.16 -5.94 12.27
CA VAL A 108 13.53 -5.43 12.09
C VAL A 108 14.34 -6.30 11.11
N GLY A 109 13.96 -7.57 10.94
CA GLY A 109 14.70 -8.52 10.13
C GLY A 109 15.45 -9.59 10.95
N GLN A 110 16.43 -10.25 10.35
CA GLN A 110 17.19 -11.30 11.04
C GLN A 110 18.19 -10.68 12.00
N ARG A 111 18.14 -11.11 13.29
CA ARG A 111 19.04 -10.67 14.35
C ARG A 111 19.82 -11.87 14.92
N ARG A 112 21.06 -11.63 15.29
CA ARG A 112 21.90 -12.59 16.01
C ARG A 112 22.23 -12.01 17.38
N LEU A 113 21.51 -12.46 18.39
CA LEU A 113 21.53 -11.92 19.74
C LEU A 113 22.30 -12.86 20.68
N SER A 114 22.94 -12.30 21.70
CA SER A 114 23.49 -13.05 22.82
C SER A 114 22.37 -13.54 23.76
N PRO A 115 22.58 -14.57 24.57
CA PRO A 115 21.60 -15.00 25.57
C PRO A 115 21.14 -13.89 26.50
N SER A 116 22.06 -13.02 26.92
CA SER A 116 21.76 -11.88 27.82
C SER A 116 20.88 -10.80 27.12
N GLU A 117 21.04 -10.59 25.81
CA GLU A 117 20.17 -9.70 25.07
C GLU A 117 18.78 -10.31 24.89
N VAL A 118 18.69 -11.61 24.61
CA VAL A 118 17.40 -12.31 24.51
C VAL A 118 16.64 -12.26 25.83
N SER A 119 17.31 -12.49 26.96
CA SER A 119 16.71 -12.45 28.31
C SER A 119 16.10 -11.08 28.66
N ARG A 120 16.59 -9.97 28.10
CA ARG A 120 16.02 -8.63 28.34
C ARG A 120 14.66 -8.42 27.65
N HIS A 121 14.42 -9.12 26.57
CA HIS A 121 13.25 -8.93 25.70
C HIS A 121 12.25 -10.09 25.79
N PHE A 122 12.72 -11.30 26.11
CA PHE A 122 11.87 -12.48 26.19
C PHE A 122 11.02 -12.44 27.45
N THR A 123 9.71 -12.64 27.30
CA THR A 123 8.72 -12.52 28.39
C THR A 123 8.42 -13.84 29.10
N GLY A 124 9.15 -14.90 28.79
CA GLY A 124 8.93 -16.23 29.37
C GLY A 124 7.85 -17.06 28.64
N VAL A 125 7.28 -16.56 27.51
CA VAL A 125 6.24 -17.28 26.77
C VAL A 125 6.72 -17.65 25.37
N ALA A 126 6.66 -18.94 25.05
CA ALA A 126 6.96 -19.48 23.73
C ALA A 126 5.77 -20.29 23.17
N LEU A 127 5.65 -20.32 21.84
CA LEU A 127 4.63 -21.08 21.13
C LEU A 127 5.32 -21.99 20.10
N GLU A 128 5.28 -23.29 20.36
CA GLU A 128 5.70 -24.32 19.41
C GLU A 128 4.54 -24.61 18.45
N LEU A 129 4.85 -24.68 17.15
CA LEU A 129 3.89 -25.03 16.12
C LEU A 129 4.35 -26.30 15.39
N THR A 130 3.47 -27.27 15.29
CA THR A 130 3.73 -28.55 14.59
C THR A 130 2.62 -28.84 13.59
N PRO A 131 2.91 -29.42 12.40
CA PRO A 131 1.89 -29.80 11.45
C PRO A 131 0.88 -30.78 12.04
N SER A 132 -0.41 -30.45 11.91
CA SER A 132 -1.51 -31.37 12.25
C SER A 132 -1.87 -32.26 11.06
N ALA A 133 -2.80 -33.21 11.26
CA ALA A 133 -3.30 -34.06 10.16
C ALA A 133 -4.01 -33.27 9.04
N ARG A 134 -4.45 -32.02 9.31
CA ARG A 134 -5.09 -31.13 8.34
C ARG A 134 -4.08 -30.24 7.59
N PHE A 135 -2.79 -30.33 7.91
CA PHE A 135 -1.78 -29.48 7.33
C PHE A 135 -1.48 -29.87 5.87
N GLU A 136 -1.77 -28.99 4.94
CA GLU A 136 -1.49 -29.19 3.53
C GLU A 136 -0.16 -28.53 3.11
N LYS A 137 0.77 -29.34 2.60
CA LYS A 137 2.01 -28.81 2.02
C LYS A 137 1.71 -28.17 0.68
N ARG A 138 2.08 -26.90 0.53
CA ARG A 138 1.92 -26.14 -0.70
C ARG A 138 3.27 -25.54 -1.13
N ALA A 139 3.74 -25.96 -2.32
CA ALA A 139 5.07 -25.55 -2.80
C ALA A 139 5.16 -24.07 -3.23
N GLN A 140 4.06 -23.44 -3.59
CA GLN A 140 4.01 -22.03 -4.01
C GLN A 140 2.80 -21.31 -3.37
N ALA A 141 3.05 -20.12 -2.86
CA ALA A 141 1.97 -19.18 -2.58
C ALA A 141 1.25 -18.81 -3.89
N PRO A 142 -0.07 -18.54 -3.86
CA PRO A 142 -0.79 -18.11 -5.06
C PRO A 142 -0.15 -16.81 -5.58
N ARG A 143 0.49 -16.91 -6.75
CA ARG A 143 1.10 -15.74 -7.40
C ARG A 143 0.02 -14.90 -8.05
N VAL A 144 0.07 -13.62 -7.78
CA VAL A 144 -0.78 -12.66 -8.48
C VAL A 144 -0.34 -12.58 -9.93
N GLY A 145 -1.21 -12.93 -10.86
CA GLY A 145 -0.93 -12.77 -12.28
C GLY A 145 -0.85 -11.29 -12.65
N LEU A 146 0.20 -10.89 -13.37
CA LEU A 146 0.35 -9.51 -13.85
C LEU A 146 -0.91 -9.01 -14.58
N ARG A 147 -1.59 -9.89 -15.31
CA ARG A 147 -2.83 -9.56 -16.03
C ARG A 147 -3.99 -9.18 -15.10
N GLN A 148 -3.99 -9.67 -13.86
CA GLN A 148 -4.98 -9.30 -12.84
C GLN A 148 -4.69 -7.90 -12.27
N LEU A 149 -3.41 -7.49 -12.25
CA LEU A 149 -2.95 -6.19 -11.77
C LEU A 149 -3.13 -5.07 -12.80
N THR A 150 -2.93 -5.37 -14.07
CA THR A 150 -2.88 -4.36 -15.14
C THR A 150 -4.19 -4.16 -15.91
N GLY A 151 -5.13 -5.12 -15.81
CA GLY A 151 -6.38 -5.07 -16.57
C GLY A 151 -6.19 -5.24 -18.10
N ARG A 152 -7.16 -4.82 -18.89
CA ARG A 152 -7.09 -4.82 -20.37
C ARG A 152 -6.42 -3.55 -20.86
N VAL A 153 -5.30 -3.70 -21.55
CA VAL A 153 -4.58 -2.59 -22.19
C VAL A 153 -5.01 -2.45 -23.64
N GLN A 154 -5.49 -1.27 -24.01
CA GLN A 154 -5.90 -0.98 -25.39
C GLN A 154 -4.73 -0.43 -26.22
N GLY A 155 -4.64 -0.85 -27.50
CA GLY A 155 -3.65 -0.32 -28.46
C GLY A 155 -2.23 -0.87 -28.35
N LEU A 156 -1.92 -1.72 -27.35
CA LEU A 156 -0.57 -2.23 -27.08
C LEU A 156 0.07 -2.94 -28.29
N GLY A 157 -0.67 -3.80 -28.99
CA GLY A 157 -0.14 -4.61 -30.10
C GLY A 157 0.39 -3.79 -31.28
N ARG A 158 -0.33 -2.75 -31.68
CA ARG A 158 0.08 -1.87 -32.79
C ARG A 158 1.31 -1.03 -32.42
N ALA A 159 1.34 -0.49 -31.20
CA ALA A 159 2.48 0.31 -30.71
C ALA A 159 3.74 -0.56 -30.62
N LEU A 160 3.64 -1.77 -30.06
CA LEU A 160 4.76 -2.71 -30.00
C LEU A 160 5.26 -3.08 -31.39
N ALA A 161 4.37 -3.41 -32.32
CA ALA A 161 4.75 -3.76 -33.71
C ALA A 161 5.55 -2.62 -34.38
N ALA A 162 5.13 -1.36 -34.21
CA ALA A 162 5.84 -0.21 -34.73
C ALA A 162 7.21 -0.03 -34.09
N ILE A 163 7.31 -0.15 -32.75
CA ILE A 163 8.58 -0.07 -32.03
C ILE A 163 9.53 -1.17 -32.50
N PHE A 164 9.07 -2.40 -32.61
CA PHE A 164 9.88 -3.53 -33.09
C PHE A 164 10.34 -3.36 -34.52
N ALA A 165 9.48 -2.81 -35.43
CA ALA A 165 9.87 -2.54 -36.79
C ALA A 165 11.01 -1.53 -36.90
N VAL A 166 10.90 -0.40 -36.17
CA VAL A 166 11.98 0.61 -36.11
C VAL A 166 13.25 0.05 -35.47
N ALA A 167 13.11 -0.72 -34.40
CA ALA A 167 14.21 -1.34 -33.71
C ALA A 167 14.94 -2.37 -34.59
N PHE A 168 14.19 -3.20 -35.35
CA PHE A 168 14.77 -4.17 -36.29
C PHE A 168 15.66 -3.50 -37.35
N VAL A 169 15.21 -2.36 -37.91
CA VAL A 169 16.03 -1.58 -38.85
C VAL A 169 17.28 -1.00 -38.17
N LEU A 170 17.15 -0.52 -36.94
CA LEU A 170 18.27 -0.04 -36.15
C LEU A 170 19.32 -1.15 -35.91
N GLU A 171 18.88 -2.36 -35.60
CA GLU A 171 19.77 -3.52 -35.37
C GLU A 171 20.50 -3.92 -36.66
N LEU A 172 19.83 -3.86 -37.80
CA LEU A 172 20.48 -4.13 -39.09
C LEU A 172 21.63 -3.15 -39.36
N PHE A 173 21.41 -1.86 -39.08
CA PHE A 173 22.47 -0.85 -39.20
C PHE A 173 23.58 -1.01 -38.14
N ALA A 174 23.25 -1.47 -36.94
CA ALA A 174 24.21 -1.74 -35.87
C ALA A 174 25.16 -2.89 -36.25
N ILE A 175 24.67 -3.89 -37.03
CA ILE A 175 25.50 -4.97 -37.56
C ILE A 175 26.35 -4.47 -38.74
N ALA A 176 25.84 -3.60 -39.58
CA ALA A 176 26.55 -3.07 -40.75
C ALA A 176 27.72 -2.16 -40.39
N ALA A 177 27.63 -1.34 -39.36
CA ALA A 177 28.65 -0.38 -38.99
C ALA A 177 30.04 -0.96 -38.72
N PRO A 178 30.23 -2.07 -37.97
CA PRO A 178 31.53 -2.70 -37.80
C PRO A 178 32.11 -3.27 -39.08
N LEU A 179 31.29 -3.77 -40.04
CA LEU A 179 31.74 -4.24 -41.35
C LEU A 179 32.30 -3.11 -42.20
N LEU A 180 31.63 -1.96 -42.20
CA LEU A 180 32.16 -0.78 -42.90
C LEU A 180 33.46 -0.27 -42.28
N ASN A 181 33.57 -0.30 -40.94
CA ASN A 181 34.83 0.04 -40.27
C ASN A 181 35.95 -0.94 -40.62
N GLN A 182 35.66 -2.24 -40.76
CA GLN A 182 36.60 -3.21 -41.23
C GLN A 182 37.09 -2.90 -42.65
N ALA A 183 36.18 -2.57 -43.59
CA ALA A 183 36.55 -2.19 -44.97
C ALA A 183 37.41 -0.93 -45.01
N VAL A 184 37.16 0.05 -44.12
CA VAL A 184 38.05 1.21 -44.00
C VAL A 184 39.49 0.81 -43.67
N VAL A 185 39.68 -0.12 -42.73
CA VAL A 185 41.01 -0.56 -42.27
C VAL A 185 41.69 -1.46 -43.29
N ASP A 186 40.97 -2.51 -43.76
CA ASP A 186 41.56 -3.59 -44.58
C ASP A 186 41.68 -3.20 -46.07
N GLU A 187 40.79 -2.37 -46.62
CA GLU A 187 40.76 -2.03 -48.03
C GLU A 187 41.29 -0.59 -48.30
N ALA A 188 40.68 0.42 -47.63
CA ALA A 188 41.06 1.81 -47.93
C ALA A 188 42.44 2.18 -47.37
N ILE A 189 42.74 1.87 -46.09
CA ILE A 189 44.01 2.21 -45.46
C ILE A 189 45.14 1.30 -46.00
N ALA A 190 44.96 0.00 -46.04
CA ALA A 190 45.97 -0.94 -46.51
C ALA A 190 46.20 -0.80 -48.00
N GLY A 191 45.18 -0.44 -48.80
CA GLY A 191 45.26 -0.18 -50.24
C GLY A 191 45.75 1.24 -50.62
N HIS A 192 45.89 2.15 -49.64
CA HIS A 192 46.22 3.60 -49.87
C HIS A 192 45.23 4.27 -50.79
N ASP A 193 43.95 3.83 -50.81
CA ASP A 193 42.92 4.38 -51.70
C ASP A 193 42.14 5.51 -50.98
N HIS A 194 42.47 6.73 -51.34
CA HIS A 194 41.85 7.94 -50.77
C HIS A 194 40.39 8.13 -51.24
N ASP A 195 40.05 7.68 -52.45
CA ASP A 195 38.71 7.84 -53.00
C ASP A 195 37.73 6.88 -52.30
N LEU A 196 38.17 5.62 -52.15
CA LEU A 196 37.40 4.64 -51.37
C LEU A 196 37.22 5.05 -49.92
N LEU A 197 38.28 5.62 -49.29
CA LEU A 197 38.17 6.14 -47.92
C LEU A 197 37.11 7.25 -47.82
N GLY A 198 37.07 8.18 -48.77
CA GLY A 198 36.08 9.26 -48.81
C GLY A 198 34.63 8.71 -48.89
N VAL A 199 34.40 7.72 -49.75
CA VAL A 199 33.10 7.07 -49.92
C VAL A 199 32.66 6.32 -48.64
N LEU A 200 33.56 5.54 -48.04
CA LEU A 200 33.25 4.78 -46.80
C LEU A 200 32.98 5.70 -45.62
N VAL A 201 33.75 6.77 -45.45
CA VAL A 201 33.51 7.76 -44.37
C VAL A 201 32.17 8.48 -44.54
N LEU A 202 31.82 8.87 -45.79
CA LEU A 202 30.54 9.47 -46.09
C LEU A 202 29.37 8.48 -45.81
N GLY A 203 29.57 7.19 -46.16
CA GLY A 203 28.62 6.13 -45.87
C GLY A 203 28.41 5.95 -44.35
N LEU A 204 29.50 5.92 -43.58
CA LEU A 204 29.44 5.85 -42.11
C LEU A 204 28.77 7.09 -41.50
N ALA A 205 29.04 8.29 -42.02
CA ALA A 205 28.39 9.53 -41.57
C ALA A 205 26.88 9.49 -41.84
N LEU A 206 26.46 9.06 -43.03
CA LEU A 206 25.04 8.89 -43.36
C LEU A 206 24.37 7.86 -42.46
N LEU A 207 25.02 6.70 -42.25
CA LEU A 207 24.56 5.67 -41.37
C LEU A 207 24.39 6.15 -39.93
N LEU A 208 25.34 6.95 -39.42
CA LEU A 208 25.25 7.57 -38.09
C LEU A 208 24.02 8.49 -37.97
N VAL A 209 23.77 9.33 -38.97
CA VAL A 209 22.58 10.24 -38.98
C VAL A 209 21.30 9.43 -38.96
N VAL A 210 21.19 8.39 -39.81
CA VAL A 210 20.03 7.54 -39.88
C VAL A 210 19.83 6.80 -38.57
N GLN A 211 20.89 6.17 -38.01
CA GLN A 211 20.81 5.48 -36.70
C GLN A 211 20.37 6.42 -35.60
N THR A 212 20.93 7.61 -35.52
CA THR A 212 20.55 8.58 -34.47
C THR A 212 19.10 9.01 -34.62
N THR A 213 18.62 9.28 -35.84
CA THR A 213 17.22 9.64 -36.08
C THR A 213 16.24 8.52 -35.71
N LEU A 214 16.55 7.30 -36.11
CA LEU A 214 15.72 6.12 -35.77
C LEU A 214 15.76 5.82 -34.27
N ALA A 215 16.91 5.99 -33.61
CA ALA A 215 17.04 5.81 -32.16
C ALA A 215 16.20 6.85 -31.39
N LEU A 216 16.20 8.12 -31.83
CA LEU A 216 15.34 9.16 -31.28
C LEU A 216 13.86 8.84 -31.47
N ALA A 217 13.45 8.42 -32.69
CA ALA A 217 12.09 8.04 -32.99
C ALA A 217 11.63 6.84 -32.12
N ARG A 218 12.47 5.81 -31.99
CA ARG A 218 12.21 4.67 -31.10
C ARG A 218 12.02 5.10 -29.64
N SER A 219 12.96 5.90 -29.12
CA SER A 219 12.91 6.37 -27.74
C SER A 219 11.65 7.19 -27.46
N TRP A 220 11.25 8.03 -28.43
CA TRP A 220 9.99 8.79 -28.36
C TRP A 220 8.77 7.86 -28.30
N MET A 221 8.72 6.84 -29.19
CA MET A 221 7.60 5.89 -29.22
C MET A 221 7.51 5.07 -27.92
N VAL A 222 8.64 4.61 -27.37
CA VAL A 222 8.69 3.89 -26.08
C VAL A 222 8.23 4.80 -24.94
N MET A 223 8.66 6.06 -24.92
CA MET A 223 8.23 7.05 -23.92
C MET A 223 6.72 7.28 -23.98
N VAL A 224 6.15 7.52 -25.16
CA VAL A 224 4.70 7.75 -25.33
C VAL A 224 3.90 6.52 -24.92
N LEU A 225 4.34 5.33 -25.32
CA LEU A 225 3.71 4.06 -24.90
C LEU A 225 3.78 3.90 -23.39
N GLY A 226 4.95 4.16 -22.78
CA GLY A 226 5.15 4.08 -21.34
C GLY A 226 4.21 5.00 -20.55
N GLN A 227 4.08 6.26 -20.97
CA GLN A 227 3.16 7.20 -20.32
C GLN A 227 1.70 6.81 -20.48
N SER A 228 1.30 6.34 -21.67
CA SER A 228 -0.05 5.85 -21.94
C SER A 228 -0.42 4.65 -21.05
N LEU A 229 0.49 3.69 -20.92
CA LEU A 229 0.32 2.52 -20.04
C LEU A 229 0.28 2.92 -18.57
N SER A 230 1.15 3.83 -18.15
CA SER A 230 1.17 4.37 -16.80
C SER A 230 -0.17 4.97 -16.41
N LEU A 231 -0.73 5.83 -17.28
CA LEU A 231 -2.03 6.47 -17.04
C LEU A 231 -3.15 5.42 -16.89
N GLN A 232 -3.19 4.42 -17.78
CA GLN A 232 -4.20 3.36 -17.72
C GLN A 232 -4.07 2.52 -16.43
N TRP A 233 -2.86 2.12 -16.06
CA TRP A 233 -2.64 1.26 -14.88
C TRP A 233 -2.89 2.00 -13.58
N VAL A 234 -2.35 3.20 -13.43
CA VAL A 234 -2.59 4.03 -12.25
C VAL A 234 -4.08 4.33 -12.10
N GLY A 235 -4.76 4.67 -13.23
CA GLY A 235 -6.20 4.90 -13.25
C GLY A 235 -7.01 3.66 -12.85
N ASN A 236 -6.66 2.48 -13.38
CA ASN A 236 -7.34 1.22 -13.04
C ASN A 236 -7.16 0.85 -11.57
N VAL A 237 -5.94 0.97 -11.04
CA VAL A 237 -5.65 0.66 -9.62
C VAL A 237 -6.34 1.68 -8.70
N PHE A 238 -6.35 2.95 -9.06
CA PHE A 238 -7.06 3.99 -8.30
C PHE A 238 -8.57 3.76 -8.31
N ALA A 239 -9.15 3.47 -9.48
CA ALA A 239 -10.58 3.14 -9.59
C ALA A 239 -10.96 1.91 -8.76
N HIS A 240 -10.08 0.90 -8.70
CA HIS A 240 -10.27 -0.27 -7.85
C HIS A 240 -10.15 0.09 -6.36
N LEU A 241 -9.14 0.87 -6.00
CA LEU A 241 -8.90 1.32 -4.61
C LEU A 241 -10.13 2.05 -4.05
N VAL A 242 -10.71 2.99 -4.81
CA VAL A 242 -11.90 3.76 -4.38
C VAL A 242 -13.15 2.88 -4.23
N ARG A 243 -13.20 1.73 -4.90
CA ARG A 243 -14.30 0.75 -4.77
C ARG A 243 -14.14 -0.23 -3.62
N LEU A 244 -13.05 -0.19 -2.88
CA LEU A 244 -12.87 -1.05 -1.71
C LEU A 244 -13.79 -0.62 -0.56
N PRO A 245 -14.24 -1.57 0.29
CA PRO A 245 -15.11 -1.25 1.42
C PRO A 245 -14.40 -0.38 2.46
N VAL A 246 -15.16 0.47 3.16
CA VAL A 246 -14.61 1.39 4.18
C VAL A 246 -13.84 0.65 5.27
N ASP A 247 -14.30 -0.52 5.68
CA ASP A 247 -13.61 -1.39 6.65
C ASP A 247 -12.17 -1.73 6.23
N TRP A 248 -11.90 -1.81 4.93
CA TRP A 248 -10.55 -2.05 4.42
C TRP A 248 -9.61 -0.86 4.71
N PHE A 249 -10.12 0.39 4.64
CA PHE A 249 -9.36 1.61 4.95
C PHE A 249 -9.20 1.81 6.45
N GLU A 250 -10.24 1.57 7.25
CA GLU A 250 -10.21 1.73 8.70
C GLU A 250 -9.19 0.81 9.40
N LYS A 251 -8.87 -0.32 8.78
CA LYS A 251 -7.88 -1.29 9.29
C LYS A 251 -6.43 -0.97 8.88
N ARG A 252 -6.17 0.09 8.11
CA ARG A 252 -4.84 0.39 7.53
C ARG A 252 -4.42 1.82 7.76
N HIS A 253 -3.10 2.02 7.92
CA HIS A 253 -2.54 3.36 7.96
C HIS A 253 -2.43 3.96 6.56
N LEU A 254 -2.73 5.25 6.42
CA LEU A 254 -2.70 5.94 5.13
C LEU A 254 -1.32 5.88 4.46
N GLY A 255 -0.24 6.02 5.25
CA GLY A 255 1.13 5.91 4.73
C GLY A 255 1.45 4.53 4.12
N ASP A 256 0.86 3.44 4.65
CA ASP A 256 1.01 2.10 4.07
C ASP A 256 0.23 1.99 2.74
N ILE A 257 -0.97 2.56 2.68
CA ILE A 257 -1.79 2.58 1.45
C ILE A 257 -1.06 3.35 0.33
N THR A 258 -0.54 4.54 0.63
CA THR A 258 0.19 5.36 -0.35
C THR A 258 1.47 4.68 -0.83
N SER A 259 2.24 4.06 0.07
CA SER A 259 3.44 3.31 -0.27
C SER A 259 3.15 2.07 -1.15
N ARG A 260 2.03 1.38 -0.92
CA ARG A 260 1.59 0.25 -1.76
C ARG A 260 1.10 0.72 -3.13
N PHE A 261 0.38 1.82 -3.18
CA PHE A 261 -0.06 2.44 -4.42
C PHE A 261 1.14 2.88 -5.27
N GLY A 262 2.19 3.45 -4.65
CA GLY A 262 3.45 3.81 -5.31
C GLY A 262 4.17 2.64 -5.99
N ALA A 263 3.93 1.39 -5.56
CA ALA A 263 4.48 0.20 -6.21
C ALA A 263 4.02 0.04 -7.68
N VAL A 264 2.90 0.65 -8.07
CA VAL A 264 2.40 0.65 -9.47
C VAL A 264 3.43 1.26 -10.41
N GLY A 265 4.04 2.39 -10.02
CA GLY A 265 5.08 3.05 -10.84
C GLY A 265 6.32 2.18 -11.06
N ALA A 266 6.80 1.49 -10.01
CA ALA A 266 7.93 0.58 -10.14
C ALA A 266 7.61 -0.61 -11.07
N ILE A 267 6.43 -1.21 -10.93
CA ILE A 267 5.99 -2.30 -11.81
C ILE A 267 5.87 -1.83 -13.25
N GLN A 268 5.26 -0.66 -13.47
CA GLN A 268 5.07 -0.09 -14.80
C GLN A 268 6.41 0.19 -15.48
N HIS A 269 7.36 0.82 -14.78
CA HIS A 269 8.68 1.14 -15.34
C HIS A 269 9.39 -0.12 -15.85
N THR A 270 9.46 -1.17 -15.04
CA THR A 270 10.13 -2.43 -15.42
C THR A 270 9.37 -3.16 -16.54
N LEU A 271 8.04 -3.15 -16.54
CA LEU A 271 7.25 -3.85 -17.57
C LEU A 271 7.26 -3.12 -18.93
N THR A 272 7.26 -1.77 -18.93
CA THR A 272 7.21 -0.99 -20.19
C THR A 272 8.59 -0.82 -20.80
N ASN A 273 9.53 -0.25 -20.04
CA ASN A 273 10.86 0.04 -20.57
C ASN A 273 11.71 -1.22 -20.60
N GLY A 274 11.83 -1.92 -19.48
CA GLY A 274 12.71 -3.06 -19.34
C GLY A 274 12.34 -4.25 -20.24
N LEU A 275 11.06 -4.61 -20.38
CA LEU A 275 10.66 -5.74 -21.21
C LEU A 275 10.90 -5.50 -22.71
N ILE A 276 10.58 -4.27 -23.18
CA ILE A 276 10.79 -3.91 -24.59
C ILE A 276 12.28 -3.91 -24.91
N GLU A 277 13.09 -3.27 -24.06
CA GLU A 277 14.55 -3.23 -24.23
C GLU A 277 15.15 -4.65 -24.15
N ALA A 278 14.75 -5.47 -23.19
CA ALA A 278 15.24 -6.83 -23.06
C ALA A 278 14.93 -7.72 -24.28
N LEU A 279 13.76 -7.57 -24.90
CA LEU A 279 13.43 -8.32 -26.11
C LEU A 279 14.32 -7.90 -27.30
N LEU A 280 14.59 -6.61 -27.45
CA LEU A 280 15.47 -6.07 -28.48
C LEU A 280 16.91 -6.47 -28.24
N ASP A 281 17.39 -6.38 -26.99
CA ASP A 281 18.72 -6.81 -26.61
C ASP A 281 18.95 -8.31 -26.85
N ALA A 282 17.94 -9.15 -26.63
CA ALA A 282 18.02 -10.58 -26.89
C ALA A 282 18.25 -10.90 -28.38
N ILE A 283 17.57 -10.17 -29.28
CA ILE A 283 17.76 -10.32 -30.73
C ILE A 283 19.19 -9.90 -31.10
N MET A 284 19.65 -8.77 -30.59
CA MET A 284 20.97 -8.23 -30.88
C MET A 284 22.10 -9.12 -30.35
N VAL A 285 21.92 -9.68 -29.14
CA VAL A 285 22.86 -10.66 -28.56
C VAL A 285 23.07 -11.85 -29.49
N LEU A 286 21.98 -12.41 -30.05
CA LEU A 286 22.07 -13.50 -31.00
C LEU A 286 22.81 -13.10 -32.28
N ALA A 287 22.49 -11.93 -32.85
CA ALA A 287 23.15 -11.46 -34.06
C ALA A 287 24.62 -11.16 -33.82
N ALA A 288 24.98 -10.46 -32.75
CA ALA A 288 26.36 -10.18 -32.39
C ALA A 288 27.15 -11.47 -32.11
N LEU A 289 26.54 -12.47 -31.44
CA LEU A 289 27.16 -13.76 -31.19
C LEU A 289 27.48 -14.52 -32.49
N VAL A 290 26.53 -14.51 -33.44
CA VAL A 290 26.77 -15.16 -34.77
C VAL A 290 27.92 -14.44 -35.46
N MET A 291 27.96 -13.14 -35.51
CA MET A 291 29.06 -12.38 -36.10
C MET A 291 30.41 -12.72 -35.43
N MET A 292 30.46 -12.74 -34.09
CA MET A 292 31.68 -13.07 -33.36
C MET A 292 32.16 -14.50 -33.64
N LEU A 293 31.25 -15.46 -33.76
CA LEU A 293 31.60 -16.87 -34.11
C LEU A 293 32.14 -16.98 -35.55
N LEU A 294 31.62 -16.18 -36.47
CA LEU A 294 32.14 -16.15 -37.86
C LEU A 294 33.56 -15.59 -37.93
N TYR A 295 33.91 -14.62 -37.04
CA TYR A 295 35.27 -14.08 -36.99
C TYR A 295 36.27 -14.99 -36.30
N SER A 296 35.95 -15.47 -35.07
CA SER A 296 36.85 -16.36 -34.32
C SER A 296 36.11 -17.08 -33.20
N THR A 297 36.05 -18.39 -33.25
CA THR A 297 35.47 -19.23 -32.20
C THR A 297 36.30 -19.22 -30.91
N GLN A 298 37.62 -19.06 -31.00
CA GLN A 298 38.53 -19.02 -29.84
C GLN A 298 38.32 -17.75 -29.03
N LEU A 299 38.28 -16.57 -29.69
CA LEU A 299 38.02 -15.29 -29.02
C LEU A 299 36.62 -15.23 -28.45
N THR A 300 35.63 -15.77 -29.16
CA THR A 300 34.24 -15.86 -28.69
C THR A 300 34.11 -16.71 -27.42
N ALA A 301 34.85 -17.82 -27.33
CA ALA A 301 34.84 -18.64 -26.13
C ALA A 301 35.35 -17.91 -24.87
N VAL A 302 36.37 -17.06 -25.03
CA VAL A 302 36.85 -16.18 -23.92
C VAL A 302 35.77 -15.22 -23.45
N VAL A 303 35.09 -14.58 -24.41
CA VAL A 303 33.99 -13.64 -24.08
C VAL A 303 32.84 -14.36 -23.38
N LEU A 304 32.46 -15.56 -23.86
CA LEU A 304 31.40 -16.34 -23.22
C LEU A 304 31.79 -16.77 -21.80
N ALA A 305 33.05 -17.12 -21.55
CA ALA A 305 33.54 -17.42 -20.21
C ALA A 305 33.44 -16.22 -19.26
N ALA A 306 33.81 -15.04 -19.74
CA ALA A 306 33.65 -13.79 -18.94
C ALA A 306 32.19 -13.47 -18.64
N VAL A 307 31.29 -13.62 -19.61
CA VAL A 307 29.84 -13.45 -19.41
C VAL A 307 29.30 -14.45 -18.40
N ALA A 308 29.72 -15.73 -18.47
CA ALA A 308 29.32 -16.74 -17.49
C ALA A 308 29.81 -16.40 -16.08
N ALA A 309 31.05 -15.90 -15.94
CA ALA A 309 31.58 -15.43 -14.66
C ALA A 309 30.76 -14.25 -14.11
N TYR A 310 30.41 -13.27 -14.95
CA TYR A 310 29.54 -12.15 -14.58
C TYR A 310 28.16 -12.61 -14.13
N ALA A 311 27.53 -13.52 -14.88
CA ALA A 311 26.22 -14.08 -14.54
C ALA A 311 26.24 -14.82 -13.18
N LEU A 312 27.30 -15.55 -12.86
CA LEU A 312 27.48 -16.21 -11.56
C LEU A 312 27.60 -15.21 -10.41
N VAL A 313 28.41 -14.15 -10.58
CA VAL A 313 28.55 -13.07 -9.59
C VAL A 313 27.18 -12.42 -9.35
N ARG A 314 26.43 -12.15 -10.42
CA ARG A 314 25.12 -11.52 -10.34
C ARG A 314 24.09 -12.40 -9.66
N ALA A 315 24.08 -13.68 -9.97
CA ALA A 315 23.18 -14.66 -9.33
C ALA A 315 23.47 -14.84 -7.83
N ALA A 316 24.76 -14.87 -7.44
CA ALA A 316 25.14 -14.97 -6.04
C ALA A 316 24.67 -13.77 -5.20
N SER A 317 24.65 -12.60 -5.79
CA SER A 317 24.29 -11.35 -5.10
C SER A 317 22.79 -11.05 -5.10
N TYR A 318 21.98 -11.80 -5.80
CA TYR A 318 20.53 -11.59 -5.86
C TYR A 318 19.86 -11.66 -4.47
N ARG A 319 20.22 -12.67 -3.66
CA ARG A 319 19.61 -12.86 -2.34
C ARG A 319 19.85 -11.69 -1.39
N PRO A 320 21.11 -11.25 -1.14
CA PRO A 320 21.36 -10.12 -0.24
C PRO A 320 20.76 -8.80 -0.76
N LEU A 321 20.69 -8.62 -2.09
CA LEU A 321 20.05 -7.45 -2.69
C LEU A 321 18.53 -7.46 -2.44
N ARG A 322 17.87 -8.60 -2.65
CA ARG A 322 16.43 -8.76 -2.41
C ARG A 322 16.08 -8.52 -0.93
N GLU A 323 16.87 -9.06 0.01
CA GLU A 323 16.65 -8.88 1.44
C GLU A 323 16.78 -7.40 1.82
N ALA A 324 17.83 -6.72 1.36
CA ALA A 324 18.05 -5.30 1.63
C ALA A 324 16.92 -4.42 1.05
N ALA A 325 16.46 -4.72 -0.17
CA ALA A 325 15.35 -4.01 -0.79
C ALA A 325 14.02 -4.24 -0.07
N ALA A 326 13.73 -5.46 0.38
CA ALA A 326 12.53 -5.77 1.15
C ALA A 326 12.52 -5.04 2.51
N GLU A 327 13.65 -5.03 3.24
CA GLU A 327 13.80 -4.30 4.48
C GLU A 327 13.62 -2.78 4.27
N ARG A 328 14.22 -2.23 3.21
CA ARG A 328 14.08 -0.82 2.86
C ARG A 328 12.63 -0.40 2.66
N LEU A 329 11.86 -1.17 1.87
CA LEU A 329 10.45 -0.88 1.60
C LEU A 329 9.60 -0.79 2.87
N VAL A 330 9.88 -1.62 3.88
CA VAL A 330 9.17 -1.60 5.16
C VAL A 330 9.55 -0.37 5.99
N LEU A 331 10.85 -0.06 6.05
CA LEU A 331 11.34 1.11 6.80
C LEU A 331 10.87 2.42 6.17
N ASP A 332 10.86 2.52 4.85
CA ASP A 332 10.34 3.67 4.09
C ASP A 332 8.86 3.92 4.40
N ALA A 333 8.03 2.86 4.41
CA ALA A 333 6.62 2.97 4.77
C ALA A 333 6.41 3.46 6.22
N ARG A 334 7.28 3.07 7.15
CA ARG A 334 7.24 3.55 8.55
C ARG A 334 7.65 5.01 8.68
N GLU A 335 8.69 5.41 7.97
CA GLU A 335 9.13 6.80 7.93
C GLU A 335 8.01 7.69 7.39
N GLN A 336 7.41 7.34 6.25
CA GLN A 336 6.30 8.08 5.65
C GLN A 336 5.08 8.15 6.58
N THR A 337 4.74 7.06 7.26
CA THR A 337 3.64 7.04 8.23
C THR A 337 3.91 8.01 9.38
N HIS A 338 5.13 7.98 9.95
CA HIS A 338 5.53 8.87 11.03
C HIS A 338 5.55 10.35 10.60
N PHE A 339 5.96 10.63 9.36
CA PHE A 339 5.92 11.97 8.78
C PHE A 339 4.49 12.49 8.64
N LEU A 340 3.60 11.73 8.01
CA LEU A 340 2.18 12.11 7.85
C LEU A 340 1.47 12.29 9.19
N GLU A 341 1.73 11.40 10.15
CA GLU A 341 1.20 11.52 11.50
C GLU A 341 1.69 12.80 12.19
N SER A 342 2.96 13.16 12.01
CA SER A 342 3.53 14.38 12.58
C SER A 342 2.89 15.64 12.02
N LEU A 343 2.61 15.68 10.72
CA LEU A 343 1.90 16.80 10.10
C LEU A 343 0.46 16.92 10.59
N ARG A 344 -0.26 15.79 10.72
CA ARG A 344 -1.62 15.79 11.26
C ARG A 344 -1.68 16.24 12.73
N ALA A 345 -0.65 15.87 13.50
CA ALA A 345 -0.55 16.19 14.92
C ALA A 345 0.27 17.47 15.19
N ILE A 346 0.40 18.39 14.23
CA ILE A 346 1.25 19.59 14.39
C ILE A 346 0.81 20.47 15.54
N THR A 347 -0.49 20.66 15.73
CA THR A 347 -1.04 21.48 16.82
C THR A 347 -0.67 20.93 18.20
N PRO A 348 -0.97 19.66 18.56
CA PRO A 348 -0.51 19.12 19.85
C PRO A 348 1.00 19.08 19.97
N LEU A 349 1.76 18.81 18.91
CA LEU A 349 3.23 18.86 18.97
C LEU A 349 3.73 20.24 19.39
N LYS A 350 3.13 21.32 18.86
CA LYS A 350 3.45 22.69 19.24
C LYS A 350 3.02 23.00 20.68
N LEU A 351 1.79 22.64 21.07
CA LEU A 351 1.27 22.90 22.39
C LEU A 351 2.05 22.20 23.53
N PHE A 352 2.55 20.99 23.25
CA PHE A 352 3.33 20.22 24.24
C PHE A 352 4.85 20.44 24.13
N GLY A 353 5.34 21.28 23.18
CA GLY A 353 6.76 21.57 22.99
C GLY A 353 7.60 20.32 22.66
N ARG A 354 7.01 19.36 21.90
CA ARG A 354 7.65 18.07 21.60
C ARG A 354 8.26 17.96 20.20
N GLU A 355 8.45 19.10 19.51
CA GLU A 355 8.97 19.14 18.13
C GLU A 355 10.35 18.48 18.03
N GLN A 356 11.26 18.79 18.98
CA GLN A 356 12.61 18.23 18.97
C GLN A 356 12.63 16.72 19.18
N ALA A 357 11.83 16.22 20.13
CA ALA A 357 11.72 14.78 20.38
C ALA A 357 11.13 14.05 19.16
N ARG A 358 10.11 14.65 18.52
CA ARG A 358 9.47 14.09 17.32
C ARG A 358 10.43 14.10 16.12
N ARG A 359 11.17 15.20 15.95
CA ARG A 359 12.23 15.33 14.92
C ARG A 359 13.32 14.27 15.13
N ALA A 360 13.84 14.11 16.33
CA ALA A 360 14.87 13.11 16.61
C ALA A 360 14.39 11.69 16.28
N ARG A 361 13.16 11.36 16.62
CA ARG A 361 12.57 10.06 16.29
C ARG A 361 12.42 9.85 14.78
N TRP A 362 11.97 10.87 14.06
CA TRP A 362 11.90 10.83 12.59
C TRP A 362 13.28 10.68 11.94
N GLN A 363 14.28 11.43 12.43
CA GLN A 363 15.66 11.31 11.96
C GLN A 363 16.21 9.89 12.13
N ASN A 364 15.91 9.22 13.25
CA ASN A 364 16.31 7.83 13.44
C ASN A 364 15.69 6.90 12.40
N LEU A 365 14.41 7.09 12.04
CA LEU A 365 13.76 6.33 10.97
C LEU A 365 14.40 6.59 9.61
N VAL A 366 14.73 7.85 9.31
CA VAL A 366 15.46 8.21 8.07
C VAL A 366 16.84 7.55 8.03
N VAL A 367 17.57 7.55 9.16
CA VAL A 367 18.88 6.88 9.26
C VAL A 367 18.74 5.37 9.03
N ASP A 368 17.69 4.74 9.54
CA ASP A 368 17.43 3.32 9.30
C ASP A 368 17.20 3.02 7.80
N VAL A 369 16.44 3.86 7.09
CA VAL A 369 16.26 3.76 5.63
C VAL A 369 17.60 3.95 4.93
N GLN A 370 18.34 5.02 5.26
CA GLN A 370 19.64 5.33 4.63
C GLN A 370 20.68 4.22 4.86
N ASN A 371 20.68 3.58 6.03
CA ASN A 371 21.57 2.44 6.29
C ASN A 371 21.30 1.26 5.34
N ARG A 372 20.04 1.05 4.93
CA ARG A 372 19.68 0.03 3.92
C ARG A 372 20.08 0.48 2.51
N ASP A 373 19.94 1.76 2.19
CA ASP A 373 20.42 2.34 0.93
C ASP A 373 21.94 2.20 0.81
N VAL A 374 22.69 2.52 1.89
CA VAL A 374 24.14 2.33 1.93
C VAL A 374 24.52 0.85 1.73
N ARG A 375 23.79 -0.10 2.35
CA ARG A 375 24.03 -1.53 2.15
C ARG A 375 23.81 -1.94 0.68
N THR A 376 22.74 -1.46 0.08
CA THR A 376 22.43 -1.69 -1.32
C THR A 376 23.48 -1.06 -2.24
N ALA A 377 23.84 0.20 -1.97
CA ALA A 377 24.88 0.91 -2.72
C ALA A 377 26.24 0.21 -2.65
N ARG A 378 26.66 -0.30 -1.48
CA ARG A 378 27.89 -1.11 -1.33
C ARG A 378 27.86 -2.36 -2.21
N LEU A 379 26.72 -3.05 -2.28
CA LEU A 379 26.57 -4.20 -3.18
C LEU A 379 26.68 -3.76 -4.65
N HIS A 380 26.07 -2.66 -5.03
CA HIS A 380 26.18 -2.12 -6.39
C HIS A 380 27.61 -1.70 -6.75
N ILE A 381 28.33 -1.05 -5.83
CA ILE A 381 29.74 -0.67 -6.03
C ILE A 381 30.62 -1.93 -6.20
N ALA A 382 30.43 -2.94 -5.34
CA ALA A 382 31.18 -4.20 -5.47
C ALA A 382 30.91 -4.89 -6.79
N PHE A 383 29.67 -4.83 -7.25
CA PHE A 383 29.28 -5.34 -8.57
C PHE A 383 29.91 -4.58 -9.72
N SER A 384 29.82 -3.24 -9.71
CA SER A 384 30.40 -2.42 -10.74
C SER A 384 31.92 -2.66 -10.84
N ALA A 385 32.59 -2.79 -9.69
CA ALA A 385 34.01 -3.14 -9.64
C ALA A 385 34.31 -4.53 -10.23
N ALA A 386 33.50 -5.52 -9.85
CA ALA A 386 33.64 -6.89 -10.40
C ALA A 386 33.37 -6.94 -11.91
N ASN A 387 32.34 -6.23 -12.37
CA ASN A 387 32.01 -6.10 -13.79
C ASN A 387 33.18 -5.48 -14.58
N THR A 388 33.69 -4.34 -14.09
CA THR A 388 34.85 -3.67 -14.73
C THR A 388 36.09 -4.56 -14.73
N ALA A 389 36.36 -5.30 -13.65
CA ALA A 389 37.51 -6.19 -13.57
C ALA A 389 37.36 -7.42 -14.53
N ILE A 390 36.17 -8.04 -14.57
CA ILE A 390 35.92 -9.22 -15.41
C ILE A 390 36.07 -8.84 -16.90
N PHE A 391 35.34 -7.80 -17.34
CA PHE A 391 35.40 -7.41 -18.76
C PHE A 391 36.68 -6.64 -19.15
N GLY A 392 37.34 -5.99 -18.20
CA GLY A 392 38.66 -5.41 -18.40
C GLY A 392 39.73 -6.50 -18.62
N LEU A 393 39.75 -7.56 -17.78
CA LEU A 393 40.66 -8.69 -17.96
C LEU A 393 40.36 -9.47 -19.24
N GLU A 394 39.08 -9.70 -19.54
CA GLU A 394 38.63 -10.32 -20.79
C GLU A 394 39.15 -9.53 -22.00
N ASN A 395 39.01 -8.20 -21.98
CA ASN A 395 39.49 -7.34 -23.08
C ASN A 395 41.00 -7.48 -23.31
N LEU A 396 41.80 -7.55 -22.23
CA LEU A 396 43.25 -7.76 -22.32
C LEU A 396 43.58 -9.13 -22.92
N VAL A 397 42.88 -10.19 -22.49
CA VAL A 397 43.07 -11.53 -23.01
C VAL A 397 42.68 -11.62 -24.48
N VAL A 398 41.56 -11.08 -24.88
CA VAL A 398 41.10 -11.01 -26.27
C VAL A 398 42.11 -10.26 -27.15
N LEU A 399 42.59 -9.11 -26.69
CA LEU A 399 43.59 -8.32 -27.44
C LEU A 399 44.89 -9.09 -27.59
N TRP A 400 45.38 -9.73 -26.53
CA TRP A 400 46.61 -10.53 -26.56
C TRP A 400 46.51 -11.70 -27.52
N LEU A 401 45.41 -12.49 -27.44
CA LEU A 401 45.19 -13.65 -28.33
C LEU A 401 45.03 -13.17 -29.79
N ALA A 402 44.27 -12.15 -30.04
CA ALA A 402 44.09 -11.61 -31.40
C ALA A 402 45.40 -11.08 -32.00
N ALA A 403 46.21 -10.40 -31.18
CA ALA A 403 47.53 -9.93 -31.61
C ALA A 403 48.46 -11.14 -31.97
N GLN A 404 48.45 -12.21 -31.16
CA GLN A 404 49.19 -13.42 -31.48
C GLN A 404 48.70 -14.08 -32.79
N MET A 405 47.37 -14.14 -33.01
CA MET A 405 46.80 -14.67 -34.26
C MET A 405 47.30 -13.89 -35.49
N ILE A 406 47.34 -12.56 -35.42
CA ILE A 406 47.81 -11.71 -36.49
C ILE A 406 49.30 -11.90 -36.72
N MET A 407 50.15 -11.91 -35.70
CA MET A 407 51.59 -12.08 -35.79
C MET A 407 52.03 -13.47 -36.29
N THR A 408 51.35 -14.53 -35.85
CA THR A 408 51.69 -15.90 -36.25
C THR A 408 51.29 -16.20 -37.70
N HIS A 409 50.23 -15.60 -38.22
CA HIS A 409 49.86 -15.75 -39.63
C HIS A 409 50.78 -14.98 -40.60
N GLN A 410 51.37 -13.87 -40.17
CA GLN A 410 52.39 -13.15 -40.98
C GLN A 410 53.69 -13.94 -41.18
N THR A 411 54.00 -14.91 -40.25
CA THR A 411 55.20 -15.75 -40.32
C THR A 411 54.98 -17.05 -41.07
N SER A 412 53.72 -17.48 -41.33
CA SER A 412 53.35 -18.77 -41.95
C SER A 412 52.81 -18.57 -43.38
N ALA A 413 53.61 -18.09 -44.30
CA ALA A 413 53.26 -17.98 -45.75
C ALA A 413 53.09 -19.37 -46.38
N GLY A 414 51.96 -20.05 -46.16
CA GLY A 414 51.73 -21.38 -46.77
C GLY A 414 50.41 -22.09 -46.40
N ALA A 415 49.58 -21.58 -45.50
CA ALA A 415 48.35 -22.25 -45.10
C ALA A 415 47.11 -21.59 -45.74
N ALA A 416 46.25 -22.43 -46.31
CA ALA A 416 44.99 -22.06 -47.01
C ALA A 416 43.88 -21.50 -46.12
N ALA A 417 44.19 -20.88 -44.96
CA ALA A 417 43.23 -20.26 -44.09
C ALA A 417 43.27 -18.72 -44.28
N THR A 418 42.13 -18.11 -44.42
CA THR A 418 41.99 -16.62 -44.51
C THR A 418 42.67 -15.96 -43.30
N PRO A 419 43.69 -15.08 -43.48
CA PRO A 419 44.40 -14.49 -42.35
C PRO A 419 43.47 -13.57 -41.54
N PHE A 420 43.57 -13.65 -40.20
CA PHE A 420 42.86 -12.71 -39.32
C PHE A 420 43.52 -11.33 -39.46
N THR A 421 42.79 -10.35 -40.01
CA THR A 421 43.28 -9.05 -40.33
C THR A 421 43.12 -8.05 -39.17
N LEU A 422 43.79 -6.87 -39.28
CA LEU A 422 43.63 -5.80 -38.31
C LEU A 422 42.19 -5.24 -38.32
N GLY A 423 41.57 -5.10 -39.49
CA GLY A 423 40.16 -4.69 -39.61
C GLY A 423 39.21 -5.71 -39.00
N MET A 424 39.47 -7.01 -39.14
CA MET A 424 38.71 -8.04 -38.45
C MET A 424 38.79 -7.92 -36.92
N LEU A 425 39.98 -7.55 -36.40
CA LEU A 425 40.12 -7.27 -34.97
C LEU A 425 39.20 -6.12 -34.50
N PHE A 426 39.22 -5.00 -35.25
CA PHE A 426 38.36 -3.87 -34.91
C PHE A 426 36.88 -4.19 -35.00
N ALA A 427 36.46 -4.93 -36.03
CA ALA A 427 35.07 -5.42 -36.15
C ALA A 427 34.70 -6.36 -35.03
N PHE A 428 35.55 -7.33 -34.66
CA PHE A 428 35.34 -8.23 -33.55
C PHE A 428 35.18 -7.48 -32.21
N LEU A 429 36.07 -6.51 -31.92
CA LEU A 429 35.98 -5.69 -30.70
C LEU A 429 34.70 -4.87 -30.64
N ALA A 430 34.19 -4.37 -31.77
CA ALA A 430 32.93 -3.65 -31.84
C ALA A 430 31.72 -4.60 -31.54
N TYR A 431 31.67 -5.76 -32.21
CA TYR A 431 30.63 -6.77 -31.93
C TYR A 431 30.69 -7.28 -30.49
N LYS A 432 31.92 -7.54 -29.99
CA LYS A 432 32.14 -7.92 -28.60
C LYS A 432 31.58 -6.86 -27.63
N GLY A 433 31.86 -5.58 -27.86
CA GLY A 433 31.34 -4.48 -27.04
C GLY A 433 29.81 -4.44 -27.04
N GLN A 434 29.19 -4.61 -28.21
CA GLN A 434 27.73 -4.71 -28.32
C GLN A 434 27.19 -5.94 -27.56
N PHE A 435 27.79 -7.10 -27.79
CA PHE A 435 27.39 -8.37 -27.14
C PHE A 435 27.48 -8.28 -25.62
N THR A 436 28.64 -7.89 -25.07
CA THR A 436 28.85 -7.83 -23.62
C THR A 436 27.95 -6.81 -22.94
N GLY A 437 27.75 -5.64 -23.57
CA GLY A 437 26.84 -4.60 -23.06
C GLY A 437 25.38 -5.08 -22.99
N ARG A 438 24.89 -5.69 -24.09
CA ARG A 438 23.50 -6.18 -24.17
C ARG A 438 23.25 -7.40 -23.28
N VAL A 439 24.19 -8.35 -23.19
CA VAL A 439 24.06 -9.51 -22.28
C VAL A 439 24.07 -9.04 -20.82
N SER A 440 24.92 -8.09 -20.46
CA SER A 440 24.92 -7.54 -19.12
C SER A 440 23.58 -6.88 -18.78
N ALA A 441 23.00 -6.09 -19.70
CA ALA A 441 21.68 -5.50 -19.55
C ALA A 441 20.58 -6.56 -19.39
N LEU A 442 20.60 -7.64 -20.16
CA LEU A 442 19.66 -8.75 -20.03
C LEU A 442 19.75 -9.47 -18.66
N ILE A 443 20.97 -9.68 -18.17
CA ILE A 443 21.20 -10.29 -16.84
C ILE A 443 20.67 -9.36 -15.75
N ASP A 444 20.91 -8.06 -15.85
CA ASP A 444 20.43 -7.05 -14.91
C ASP A 444 18.90 -6.96 -14.94
N TYR A 445 18.31 -6.96 -16.11
CA TYR A 445 16.87 -7.01 -16.28
C TYR A 445 16.24 -8.28 -15.67
N ALA A 446 16.87 -9.44 -15.85
CA ALA A 446 16.39 -10.68 -15.23
C ALA A 446 16.38 -10.62 -13.68
N VAL A 447 17.34 -9.90 -13.09
CA VAL A 447 17.35 -9.64 -11.65
C VAL A 447 16.25 -8.66 -11.27
N GLU A 448 16.10 -7.58 -12.01
CA GLU A 448 15.05 -6.58 -11.78
C GLU A 448 13.65 -7.19 -11.91
N TRP A 449 13.43 -8.02 -12.94
CA TRP A 449 12.19 -8.79 -13.10
C TRP A 449 11.86 -9.66 -11.89
N ARG A 450 12.86 -10.31 -11.30
CA ARG A 450 12.66 -11.09 -10.06
C ARG A 450 12.39 -10.19 -8.85
N MET A 451 12.92 -8.96 -8.83
CA MET A 451 12.65 -7.98 -7.78
C MET A 451 11.22 -7.43 -7.85
N LEU A 452 10.59 -7.42 -9.06
CA LEU A 452 9.18 -7.03 -9.21
C LEU A 452 8.25 -7.85 -8.30
N GLY A 453 8.62 -9.09 -7.95
CA GLY A 453 7.84 -9.88 -7.01
C GLY A 453 7.55 -9.15 -5.69
N LEU A 454 8.48 -8.35 -5.17
CA LEU A 454 8.29 -7.56 -3.95
C LEU A 454 7.23 -6.46 -4.12
N HIS A 455 7.25 -5.78 -5.26
CA HIS A 455 6.27 -4.73 -5.57
C HIS A 455 4.90 -5.34 -5.89
N ALA A 456 4.87 -6.49 -6.59
CA ALA A 456 3.65 -7.20 -6.90
C ALA A 456 2.96 -7.75 -5.64
N GLU A 457 3.69 -8.30 -4.67
CA GLU A 457 3.17 -8.72 -3.37
C GLU A 457 2.51 -7.56 -2.61
N ARG A 458 3.08 -6.36 -2.66
CA ARG A 458 2.51 -5.17 -2.03
C ARG A 458 1.26 -4.67 -2.74
N LEU A 459 1.29 -4.60 -4.07
CA LEU A 459 0.15 -4.17 -4.87
C LEU A 459 -1.01 -5.18 -4.79
N ALA A 460 -0.70 -6.46 -4.62
CA ALA A 460 -1.68 -7.54 -4.49
C ALA A 460 -2.66 -7.33 -3.34
N ASP A 461 -2.24 -6.68 -2.25
CA ASP A 461 -3.10 -6.37 -1.12
C ASP A 461 -4.21 -5.36 -1.47
N ILE A 462 -3.95 -4.49 -2.45
CA ILE A 462 -4.96 -3.59 -3.03
C ILE A 462 -5.73 -4.33 -4.13
N ALA A 463 -5.03 -4.86 -5.13
CA ALA A 463 -5.64 -5.36 -6.38
C ALA A 463 -6.46 -6.65 -6.21
N LEU A 464 -6.16 -7.47 -5.20
CA LEU A 464 -6.91 -8.69 -4.89
C LEU A 464 -7.93 -8.52 -3.76
N ALA A 465 -7.97 -7.35 -3.11
CA ALA A 465 -9.03 -7.05 -2.17
C ALA A 465 -10.37 -7.04 -2.92
N ALA A 466 -11.37 -7.72 -2.38
CA ALA A 466 -12.68 -7.73 -3.00
C ALA A 466 -13.27 -6.32 -2.95
N PRO A 467 -13.70 -5.76 -4.09
CA PRO A 467 -14.41 -4.50 -4.10
C PRO A 467 -15.72 -4.65 -3.32
N GLU A 468 -16.27 -3.54 -2.87
CA GLU A 468 -17.58 -3.52 -2.26
C GLU A 468 -18.58 -4.13 -3.24
N ARG A 469 -19.34 -5.13 -2.78
CA ARG A 469 -20.30 -5.84 -3.65
C ARG A 469 -21.36 -4.85 -4.14
N GLU A 470 -21.27 -4.47 -5.38
CA GLU A 470 -22.44 -3.98 -6.11
C GLU A 470 -23.43 -5.15 -6.20
N ALA A 471 -24.75 -4.87 -6.21
CA ALA A 471 -25.81 -5.88 -6.25
C ALA A 471 -25.41 -7.05 -7.16
N GLY A 472 -25.66 -8.26 -6.67
CA GLY A 472 -25.18 -9.48 -7.31
C GLY A 472 -25.37 -9.46 -8.83
N THR A 473 -24.39 -9.96 -9.52
CA THR A 473 -24.31 -10.07 -10.99
C THR A 473 -25.53 -10.74 -11.64
N ASP A 474 -26.41 -11.34 -10.84
CA ASP A 474 -27.60 -12.08 -11.29
C ASP A 474 -28.94 -11.36 -10.99
N ALA A 475 -28.96 -10.29 -10.18
CA ALA A 475 -30.14 -9.49 -9.95
C ALA A 475 -30.07 -8.21 -10.80
N GLN A 476 -31.05 -7.97 -11.66
CA GLN A 476 -31.21 -6.68 -12.34
C GLN A 476 -31.25 -5.59 -11.26
N PRO A 477 -30.35 -4.60 -11.27
CA PRO A 477 -30.36 -3.55 -10.27
C PRO A 477 -31.70 -2.83 -10.38
N VAL A 478 -32.44 -2.75 -9.27
CA VAL A 478 -33.65 -1.92 -9.19
C VAL A 478 -33.17 -0.49 -9.29
N HIS A 479 -33.21 0.11 -10.47
CA HIS A 479 -32.69 1.44 -10.74
C HIS A 479 -33.52 2.56 -10.08
N ASP A 480 -34.78 2.31 -9.78
CA ASP A 480 -35.66 3.28 -9.12
C ASP A 480 -36.15 2.76 -7.77
N LEU A 481 -35.65 3.36 -6.70
CA LEU A 481 -36.05 3.09 -5.34
C LEU A 481 -37.15 4.04 -4.81
N SER A 482 -37.71 4.89 -5.69
CA SER A 482 -38.68 5.92 -5.29
C SER A 482 -39.98 5.31 -4.78
N HIS A 483 -40.34 4.14 -5.22
CA HIS A 483 -41.54 3.38 -4.81
C HIS A 483 -41.35 2.62 -3.50
N LEU A 484 -40.13 2.45 -3.01
CA LEU A 484 -39.88 1.78 -1.75
C LEU A 484 -40.04 2.72 -0.56
N SER A 485 -40.66 2.20 0.49
CA SER A 485 -40.75 2.91 1.76
C SER A 485 -39.36 3.20 2.31
N ALA A 486 -39.15 4.42 2.84
CA ALA A 486 -37.89 4.81 3.48
C ALA A 486 -37.72 4.21 4.88
N SER A 487 -38.05 2.93 5.04
CA SER A 487 -37.88 2.18 6.29
C SER A 487 -36.54 1.44 6.32
N LEU A 488 -35.95 1.31 7.49
CA LEU A 488 -34.71 0.57 7.74
C LEU A 488 -34.98 -0.55 8.75
N GLU A 489 -34.42 -1.75 8.48
CA GLU A 489 -34.62 -2.89 9.36
C GLU A 489 -33.35 -3.70 9.51
N LEU A 490 -33.01 -4.05 10.75
CA LEU A 490 -32.04 -5.07 11.11
C LEU A 490 -32.80 -6.33 11.55
N ARG A 491 -32.46 -7.48 10.98
CA ARG A 491 -33.04 -8.78 11.37
C ARG A 491 -31.96 -9.69 11.89
N ASP A 492 -32.01 -9.96 13.18
CA ASP A 492 -31.13 -10.90 13.89
C ASP A 492 -29.64 -10.69 13.56
N VAL A 493 -29.21 -9.43 13.58
CA VAL A 493 -27.86 -9.04 13.16
C VAL A 493 -26.86 -9.22 14.28
N SER A 494 -25.83 -10.02 14.02
CA SER A 494 -24.64 -10.12 14.85
C SER A 494 -23.43 -9.56 14.08
N PHE A 495 -22.59 -8.81 14.76
CA PHE A 495 -21.40 -8.19 14.15
C PHE A 495 -20.18 -8.20 15.06
N ARG A 496 -19.03 -8.54 14.47
CA ARG A 496 -17.68 -8.40 15.05
C ARG A 496 -16.70 -7.94 13.98
N HIS A 497 -15.66 -7.18 14.37
CA HIS A 497 -14.69 -6.65 13.43
C HIS A 497 -13.73 -7.69 12.84
N GLY A 498 -13.61 -8.85 13.44
CA GLY A 498 -12.74 -9.95 12.98
C GLY A 498 -13.07 -11.27 13.66
N GLU A 499 -12.66 -12.38 13.03
CA GLU A 499 -12.75 -13.68 13.66
C GLU A 499 -11.93 -13.73 14.95
N GLY A 500 -12.54 -14.14 16.07
CA GLY A 500 -11.90 -14.15 17.39
C GLY A 500 -11.96 -12.84 18.16
N GLU A 501 -12.55 -11.77 17.61
CA GLU A 501 -12.86 -10.56 18.35
C GLU A 501 -14.21 -10.69 19.08
N PRO A 502 -14.40 -9.95 20.19
CA PRO A 502 -15.68 -9.94 20.90
C PRO A 502 -16.79 -9.39 20.00
N TRP A 503 -17.99 -9.92 20.19
CA TRP A 503 -19.16 -9.39 19.50
C TRP A 503 -19.46 -7.97 19.92
N VAL A 504 -19.57 -7.06 18.94
CA VAL A 504 -20.00 -5.67 19.14
C VAL A 504 -21.52 -5.59 19.21
N LEU A 505 -22.20 -6.36 18.35
CA LEU A 505 -23.65 -6.56 18.37
C LEU A 505 -23.93 -8.05 18.31
N ARG A 506 -24.97 -8.50 19.00
CA ARG A 506 -25.37 -9.88 19.04
C ARG A 506 -26.89 -10.02 19.00
N HIS A 507 -27.39 -10.70 17.96
CA HIS A 507 -28.83 -10.90 17.74
C HIS A 507 -29.66 -9.60 17.80
N ALA A 508 -29.06 -8.49 17.25
CA ALA A 508 -29.70 -7.18 17.26
C ALA A 508 -30.82 -7.12 16.20
N SER A 509 -32.02 -6.74 16.63
CA SER A 509 -33.15 -6.51 15.75
C SER A 509 -33.72 -5.10 16.01
N LEU A 510 -33.92 -4.34 14.94
CA LEU A 510 -34.45 -2.99 15.01
C LEU A 510 -35.20 -2.67 13.71
N ARG A 511 -36.42 -2.14 13.82
CA ARG A 511 -37.19 -1.66 12.70
C ARG A 511 -37.50 -0.18 12.88
N ILE A 512 -37.22 0.63 11.86
CA ILE A 512 -37.47 2.07 11.80
C ILE A 512 -38.42 2.31 10.63
N GLU A 513 -39.60 2.84 10.93
CA GLU A 513 -40.60 3.11 9.91
C GLU A 513 -40.33 4.41 9.16
N ALA A 514 -40.86 4.51 7.93
CA ALA A 514 -40.72 5.71 7.12
C ALA A 514 -41.26 6.95 7.85
N GLY A 515 -40.47 8.05 7.81
CA GLY A 515 -40.81 9.32 8.47
C GLY A 515 -40.56 9.34 9.98
N GLN A 516 -40.17 8.22 10.59
CA GLN A 516 -39.92 8.11 12.03
C GLN A 516 -38.56 8.78 12.40
N CYS A 517 -38.54 9.44 13.55
CA CYS A 517 -37.31 9.95 14.17
C CYS A 517 -36.91 9.05 15.34
N VAL A 518 -35.80 8.35 15.23
CA VAL A 518 -35.28 7.44 16.25
C VAL A 518 -33.96 7.97 16.80
N ALA A 519 -33.88 8.10 18.12
CA ALA A 519 -32.63 8.41 18.82
C ALA A 519 -31.96 7.13 19.31
N LEU A 520 -30.68 6.94 18.94
CA LEU A 520 -29.82 5.89 19.45
C LEU A 520 -29.03 6.42 20.66
N THR A 521 -29.15 5.76 21.79
CA THR A 521 -28.48 6.11 23.04
C THR A 521 -27.66 4.93 23.58
N GLY A 522 -26.86 5.15 24.60
CA GLY A 522 -26.06 4.12 25.27
C GLY A 522 -24.69 4.61 25.66
N PRO A 523 -23.95 3.83 26.47
CA PRO A 523 -22.60 4.20 26.90
C PRO A 523 -21.62 4.35 25.72
N SER A 524 -20.51 5.07 25.95
CA SER A 524 -19.43 5.15 24.95
C SER A 524 -18.88 3.75 24.70
N GLY A 525 -18.62 3.42 23.44
CA GLY A 525 -18.14 2.07 23.06
C GLY A 525 -19.21 0.96 23.00
N ALA A 526 -20.48 1.25 23.28
CA ALA A 526 -21.56 0.24 23.22
C ALA A 526 -21.91 -0.25 21.80
N GLY A 527 -21.33 0.31 20.74
CA GLY A 527 -21.60 -0.09 19.35
C GLY A 527 -22.65 0.76 18.61
N LYS A 528 -22.99 1.96 19.08
CA LYS A 528 -23.97 2.87 18.43
C LYS A 528 -23.57 3.23 16.99
N THR A 529 -22.35 3.74 16.82
CA THR A 529 -21.79 4.07 15.48
C THR A 529 -21.67 2.83 14.59
N THR A 530 -21.34 1.67 15.18
CA THR A 530 -21.31 0.38 14.45
C THR A 530 -22.70 -0.01 13.97
N LEU A 531 -23.72 0.12 14.83
CA LEU A 531 -25.12 -0.12 14.48
C LEU A 531 -25.56 0.81 13.33
N LEU A 532 -25.21 2.09 13.43
CA LEU A 532 -25.47 3.08 12.38
C LEU A 532 -24.80 2.68 11.07
N LYS A 533 -23.50 2.37 11.09
CA LYS A 533 -22.74 1.93 9.89
C LYS A 533 -23.31 0.67 9.24
N LEU A 534 -23.87 -0.27 10.02
CA LEU A 534 -24.56 -1.46 9.51
C LEU A 534 -25.87 -1.09 8.81
N LEU A 535 -26.71 -0.23 9.42
CA LEU A 535 -27.96 0.25 8.83
C LEU A 535 -27.73 1.02 7.52
N LEU A 536 -26.61 1.71 7.39
CA LEU A 536 -26.20 2.47 6.20
C LEU A 536 -25.51 1.59 5.14
N GLY A 537 -25.28 0.30 5.41
CA GLY A 537 -24.55 -0.58 4.53
C GLY A 537 -23.06 -0.21 4.36
N ILE A 538 -22.48 0.55 5.30
CA ILE A 538 -21.04 0.83 5.35
C ILE A 538 -20.28 -0.39 5.85
N LEU A 539 -20.86 -1.08 6.85
CA LEU A 539 -20.36 -2.36 7.35
C LEU A 539 -21.33 -3.47 6.94
N GLN A 540 -20.80 -4.66 6.70
CA GLN A 540 -21.60 -5.84 6.42
C GLN A 540 -21.79 -6.64 7.71
N PRO A 541 -23.01 -7.14 8.01
CA PRO A 541 -23.25 -7.98 9.17
C PRO A 541 -22.46 -9.29 9.07
N THR A 542 -22.00 -9.81 10.22
CA THR A 542 -21.39 -11.15 10.28
C THR A 542 -22.45 -12.23 10.14
N GLU A 543 -23.61 -12.02 10.79
CA GLU A 543 -24.79 -12.88 10.74
C GLU A 543 -26.04 -11.99 10.66
N GLY A 544 -27.12 -12.53 10.08
CA GLY A 544 -28.36 -11.79 9.89
C GLY A 544 -28.35 -10.92 8.64
N GLU A 545 -29.32 -10.01 8.51
CA GLU A 545 -29.48 -9.18 7.32
C GLU A 545 -29.98 -7.76 7.65
N VAL A 546 -29.60 -6.81 6.77
CA VAL A 546 -30.07 -5.41 6.80
C VAL A 546 -30.97 -5.18 5.60
N ARG A 547 -32.10 -4.50 5.82
CA ARG A 547 -33.12 -4.23 4.79
C ARG A 547 -33.43 -2.75 4.67
N TYR A 548 -33.72 -2.31 3.45
CA TYR A 548 -34.28 -1.00 3.11
C TYR A 548 -35.61 -1.19 2.41
N GLY A 549 -36.68 -0.55 2.90
CA GLY A 549 -38.01 -0.74 2.30
C GLY A 549 -38.51 -2.19 2.31
N GLY A 550 -38.04 -3.02 3.26
CA GLY A 550 -38.36 -4.45 3.35
C GLY A 550 -37.49 -5.35 2.47
N VAL A 551 -36.63 -4.81 1.60
CA VAL A 551 -35.76 -5.57 0.69
C VAL A 551 -34.32 -5.60 1.23
N PRO A 552 -33.62 -6.75 1.22
CA PRO A 552 -32.22 -6.83 1.65
C PRO A 552 -31.31 -5.88 0.87
N LEU A 553 -30.39 -5.18 1.55
CA LEU A 553 -29.44 -4.26 0.92
C LEU A 553 -28.61 -4.91 -0.18
N ALA A 554 -28.24 -6.17 0.00
CA ALA A 554 -27.48 -6.95 -0.98
C ALA A 554 -28.19 -7.11 -2.33
N GLN A 555 -29.53 -7.02 -2.36
CA GLN A 555 -30.33 -7.13 -3.60
C GLN A 555 -30.56 -5.78 -4.28
N LEU A 556 -30.61 -4.69 -3.51
CA LEU A 556 -30.87 -3.33 -4.03
C LEU A 556 -29.64 -2.67 -4.65
N GLY A 557 -28.44 -3.11 -4.26
CA GLY A 557 -27.18 -2.42 -4.59
C GLY A 557 -26.91 -1.24 -3.67
N LEU A 558 -25.77 -1.27 -2.99
CA LEU A 558 -25.40 -0.27 -2.00
C LEU A 558 -25.31 1.15 -2.59
N ALA A 559 -24.81 1.28 -3.81
CA ALA A 559 -24.73 2.57 -4.50
C ALA A 559 -26.11 3.23 -4.65
N ASN A 560 -27.14 2.47 -5.07
CA ASN A 560 -28.50 2.96 -5.24
C ASN A 560 -29.13 3.37 -3.91
N VAL A 561 -28.97 2.55 -2.87
CA VAL A 561 -29.49 2.86 -1.53
C VAL A 561 -28.83 4.11 -0.96
N ARG A 562 -27.52 4.29 -1.14
CA ARG A 562 -26.77 5.48 -0.67
C ARG A 562 -27.22 6.79 -1.34
N THR A 563 -27.80 6.76 -2.54
CA THR A 563 -28.40 7.96 -3.14
C THR A 563 -29.61 8.47 -2.36
N ARG A 564 -30.31 7.60 -1.63
CA ARG A 564 -31.48 7.88 -0.83
C ARG A 564 -31.17 8.23 0.62
N ILE A 565 -29.90 8.10 1.03
CA ILE A 565 -29.46 8.31 2.40
C ILE A 565 -28.53 9.53 2.46
N GLY A 566 -28.83 10.50 3.33
CA GLY A 566 -27.93 11.57 3.72
C GLY A 566 -27.28 11.23 5.06
N THR A 567 -25.98 11.47 5.19
CA THR A 567 -25.25 11.15 6.42
C THR A 567 -24.42 12.34 6.90
N VAL A 568 -24.32 12.49 8.22
CA VAL A 568 -23.29 13.28 8.87
C VAL A 568 -22.68 12.38 9.94
N MET A 569 -21.46 11.91 9.68
CA MET A 569 -20.75 11.02 10.60
C MET A 569 -19.84 11.82 11.55
N GLN A 570 -19.43 11.23 12.66
CA GLN A 570 -18.60 11.89 13.68
C GLN A 570 -17.24 12.35 13.12
N GLU A 571 -16.63 11.59 12.21
CA GLU A 571 -15.33 11.87 11.61
C GLU A 571 -15.43 12.34 10.13
N ASP A 572 -16.56 12.93 9.74
CA ASP A 572 -16.73 13.43 8.37
C ASP A 572 -15.72 14.53 8.03
N ALA A 573 -15.21 14.48 6.80
CA ALA A 573 -14.22 15.42 6.30
C ALA A 573 -14.76 16.31 5.18
N LEU A 574 -14.30 17.55 5.17
CA LEU A 574 -14.44 18.45 4.04
C LEU A 574 -13.25 18.27 3.10
N LEU A 575 -13.53 18.36 1.80
CA LEU A 575 -12.51 18.31 0.77
C LEU A 575 -12.06 19.73 0.42
N SER A 576 -10.83 19.85 -0.08
CA SER A 576 -10.32 21.12 -0.59
C SER A 576 -11.17 21.58 -1.79
N GLY A 577 -11.69 22.81 -1.74
CA GLY A 577 -12.60 23.39 -2.72
C GLY A 577 -13.46 24.48 -2.11
N SER A 578 -14.43 25.03 -2.84
CA SER A 578 -15.34 26.04 -2.33
C SER A 578 -16.38 25.46 -1.34
N LEU A 579 -17.08 26.34 -0.60
CA LEU A 579 -18.22 25.93 0.21
C LEU A 579 -19.33 25.32 -0.66
N ALA A 580 -19.56 25.86 -1.85
CA ALA A 580 -20.52 25.32 -2.81
C ALA A 580 -20.14 23.93 -3.26
N ASP A 581 -18.86 23.69 -3.61
CA ASP A 581 -18.35 22.36 -4.00
C ASP A 581 -18.55 21.34 -2.86
N ASN A 582 -18.30 21.75 -1.64
CA ASN A 582 -18.49 20.91 -0.47
C ASN A 582 -19.96 20.60 -0.17
N ILE A 583 -20.90 21.55 -0.39
CA ILE A 583 -22.34 21.29 -0.24
C ILE A 583 -22.84 20.34 -1.31
N THR A 584 -22.43 20.54 -2.57
CA THR A 584 -22.86 19.72 -3.70
C THR A 584 -22.13 18.40 -3.79
N PHE A 585 -21.03 18.26 -3.05
CA PHE A 585 -20.06 17.17 -3.15
C PHE A 585 -19.51 17.07 -4.57
N PHE A 586 -19.09 18.22 -5.12
CA PHE A 586 -18.49 18.35 -6.46
C PHE A 586 -19.41 17.87 -7.59
N ASP A 587 -20.70 18.22 -7.53
CA ASP A 587 -21.66 17.94 -8.59
C ASP A 587 -21.27 18.73 -9.86
N ASP A 588 -21.23 18.07 -11.02
CA ASP A 588 -20.90 18.69 -12.32
C ASP A 588 -21.93 19.75 -12.75
N ALA A 589 -23.17 19.67 -12.25
CA ALA A 589 -24.26 20.60 -12.56
C ALA A 589 -24.90 21.16 -11.28
N PRO A 590 -24.20 21.99 -10.51
CA PRO A 590 -24.66 22.49 -9.22
C PRO A 590 -25.86 23.41 -9.36
N ASN A 591 -26.87 23.21 -8.51
CA ASN A 591 -28.06 24.08 -8.48
C ASN A 591 -27.93 25.10 -7.34
N SER A 592 -27.69 26.39 -7.68
CA SER A 592 -27.45 27.45 -6.73
C SER A 592 -28.63 27.70 -5.75
N ALA A 593 -29.88 27.66 -6.25
CA ALA A 593 -31.05 27.81 -5.40
C ALA A 593 -31.17 26.68 -4.36
N ARG A 594 -30.79 25.43 -4.76
CA ARG A 594 -30.78 24.32 -3.82
C ARG A 594 -29.64 24.44 -2.79
N ILE A 595 -28.45 24.90 -3.22
CA ILE A 595 -27.33 25.15 -2.32
C ILE A 595 -27.77 26.11 -1.21
N GLU A 596 -28.37 27.24 -1.57
CA GLU A 596 -28.88 28.22 -0.62
C GLU A 596 -29.97 27.65 0.29
N ALA A 597 -30.94 26.92 -0.27
CA ALA A 597 -32.01 26.33 0.51
C ALA A 597 -31.45 25.33 1.56
N CYS A 598 -30.48 24.49 1.20
CA CYS A 598 -29.84 23.56 2.13
C CYS A 598 -28.99 24.28 3.18
N ALA A 599 -28.30 25.36 2.80
CA ALA A 599 -27.52 26.16 3.74
C ALA A 599 -28.47 26.90 4.74
N ARG A 600 -29.66 27.37 4.32
CA ARG A 600 -30.67 27.92 5.20
C ARG A 600 -31.24 26.89 6.17
N LEU A 601 -31.56 25.70 5.70
CA LEU A 601 -32.01 24.59 6.56
C LEU A 601 -30.95 24.22 7.61
N ALA A 602 -29.65 24.25 7.23
CA ALA A 602 -28.54 24.02 8.14
C ALA A 602 -28.16 25.25 8.99
N GLN A 603 -28.89 26.37 8.92
CA GLN A 603 -28.62 27.63 9.65
C GLN A 603 -27.20 28.18 9.39
N LEU A 604 -26.73 28.09 8.14
CA LEU A 604 -25.38 28.51 7.74
C LEU A 604 -25.38 29.62 6.67
N HIS A 605 -26.52 29.86 5.99
CA HIS A 605 -26.63 30.81 4.86
C HIS A 605 -26.16 32.21 5.21
N GLU A 606 -26.65 32.77 6.32
CA GLU A 606 -26.35 34.16 6.74
C GLU A 606 -24.85 34.35 7.04
N GLU A 607 -24.19 33.31 7.56
CA GLU A 607 -22.76 33.37 7.82
C GLU A 607 -21.98 33.30 6.51
N ILE A 608 -22.39 32.45 5.57
CA ILE A 608 -21.74 32.30 4.25
C ILE A 608 -21.84 33.64 3.48
N VAL A 609 -22.99 34.28 3.47
CA VAL A 609 -23.19 35.57 2.77
C VAL A 609 -22.31 36.68 3.35
N ARG A 610 -22.00 36.65 4.64
CA ARG A 610 -21.07 37.60 5.29
C ARG A 610 -19.61 37.34 4.99
N MET A 611 -19.25 36.16 4.44
CA MET A 611 -17.87 35.86 4.01
C MET A 611 -17.53 36.68 2.76
N PRO A 612 -16.27 37.13 2.60
CA PRO A 612 -15.86 37.96 1.44
C PRO A 612 -16.16 37.35 0.08
N MET A 613 -16.08 36.01 -0.05
CA MET A 613 -16.34 35.26 -1.30
C MET A 613 -17.68 34.50 -1.26
N GLY A 614 -18.50 34.63 -0.23
CA GLY A 614 -19.76 33.94 -0.09
C GLY A 614 -19.60 32.44 -0.27
N TYR A 615 -20.40 31.81 -1.12
CA TYR A 615 -20.34 30.37 -1.43
C TYR A 615 -19.09 29.94 -2.17
N HIS A 616 -18.32 30.88 -2.75
CA HIS A 616 -17.02 30.58 -3.40
C HIS A 616 -15.84 30.62 -2.42
N THR A 617 -16.09 30.86 -1.14
CA THR A 617 -15.06 30.83 -0.09
C THR A 617 -14.39 29.46 -0.10
N GLN A 618 -13.06 29.46 -0.21
CA GLN A 618 -12.27 28.23 -0.26
C GLN A 618 -12.11 27.60 1.12
N VAL A 619 -12.32 26.33 1.19
CA VAL A 619 -12.11 25.50 2.37
C VAL A 619 -10.79 24.76 2.15
N GLY A 620 -9.85 24.94 3.07
CA GLY A 620 -8.58 24.21 3.04
C GLY A 620 -8.75 22.75 3.48
N ASP A 621 -7.61 22.03 3.49
CA ASP A 621 -7.59 20.62 3.87
C ASP A 621 -8.29 20.36 5.21
N LEU A 622 -9.16 19.35 5.23
CA LEU A 622 -9.94 18.91 6.39
C LEU A 622 -10.83 19.98 7.01
N GLY A 623 -11.17 21.04 6.26
CA GLY A 623 -12.03 22.12 6.73
C GLY A 623 -11.30 23.20 7.52
N SER A 624 -10.00 23.40 7.27
CA SER A 624 -9.25 24.50 7.85
C SER A 624 -9.87 25.86 7.44
N GLY A 625 -9.99 26.76 8.41
CA GLY A 625 -10.64 28.06 8.23
C GLY A 625 -12.11 28.12 8.68
N LEU A 626 -12.75 26.99 8.99
CA LEU A 626 -14.11 26.94 9.53
C LEU A 626 -14.12 26.58 11.02
N SER A 627 -15.03 27.16 11.79
CA SER A 627 -15.29 26.70 13.15
C SER A 627 -15.92 25.32 13.17
N GLY A 628 -15.80 24.58 14.28
CA GLY A 628 -16.39 23.24 14.43
C GLY A 628 -17.90 23.23 14.14
N GLY A 629 -18.62 24.22 14.60
CA GLY A 629 -20.05 24.37 14.32
C GLY A 629 -20.38 24.71 12.87
N GLN A 630 -19.56 25.55 12.21
CA GLN A 630 -19.70 25.83 10.78
C GLN A 630 -19.43 24.56 9.95
N LYS A 631 -18.39 23.78 10.30
CA LYS A 631 -18.10 22.53 9.66
C LYS A 631 -19.27 21.55 9.77
N GLN A 632 -19.85 21.36 10.96
CA GLN A 632 -20.99 20.47 11.16
C GLN A 632 -22.23 20.92 10.36
N ARG A 633 -22.54 22.22 10.34
CA ARG A 633 -23.67 22.78 9.57
C ARG A 633 -23.42 22.63 8.04
N LEU A 634 -22.18 22.77 7.59
CA LEU A 634 -21.83 22.56 6.18
C LEU A 634 -22.00 21.10 5.77
N LEU A 635 -21.58 20.16 6.63
CA LEU A 635 -21.79 18.73 6.41
C LEU A 635 -23.28 18.36 6.39
N LEU A 636 -24.08 19.02 7.23
CA LEU A 636 -25.54 18.86 7.21
C LEU A 636 -26.15 19.40 5.92
N ALA A 637 -25.73 20.59 5.43
CA ALA A 637 -26.17 21.11 4.14
C ALA A 637 -25.81 20.16 2.99
N ARG A 638 -24.61 19.55 3.00
CA ARG A 638 -24.17 18.49 2.07
C ARG A 638 -25.13 17.31 2.10
N ALA A 639 -25.44 16.79 3.30
CA ALA A 639 -26.34 15.65 3.45
C ALA A 639 -27.73 15.92 2.88
N LEU A 640 -28.26 17.15 3.05
CA LEU A 640 -29.57 17.57 2.57
C LEU A 640 -29.63 17.86 1.06
N TYR A 641 -28.50 18.25 0.43
CA TYR A 641 -28.46 18.63 -0.97
C TYR A 641 -28.94 17.52 -1.91
N ARG A 642 -28.69 16.26 -1.57
CA ARG A 642 -29.12 15.08 -2.34
C ARG A 642 -30.61 14.74 -2.21
N ARG A 643 -31.38 15.48 -1.40
CA ARG A 643 -32.80 15.16 -1.09
C ARG A 643 -32.96 13.71 -0.58
N PRO A 644 -32.29 13.35 0.50
CA PRO A 644 -32.37 11.99 1.01
C PRO A 644 -33.78 11.65 1.49
N ALA A 645 -34.13 10.38 1.48
CA ALA A 645 -35.33 9.86 2.15
C ALA A 645 -35.06 9.46 3.60
N VAL A 646 -33.79 9.12 3.89
CA VAL A 646 -33.32 8.80 5.24
C VAL A 646 -32.15 9.74 5.57
N LEU A 647 -32.15 10.32 6.77
CA LEU A 647 -31.08 11.15 7.30
C LEU A 647 -30.48 10.51 8.56
N ALA A 648 -29.20 10.19 8.51
CA ALA A 648 -28.45 9.58 9.62
C ALA A 648 -27.43 10.58 10.19
N LEU A 649 -27.52 10.86 11.48
CA LEU A 649 -26.73 11.86 12.17
C LEU A 649 -25.98 11.23 13.35
N ASP A 650 -24.65 11.22 13.28
CA ASP A 650 -23.77 10.73 14.35
C ASP A 650 -23.13 11.93 15.04
N GLU A 651 -23.67 12.32 16.19
CA GLU A 651 -23.24 13.48 16.98
C GLU A 651 -23.16 14.81 16.18
N ALA A 652 -23.98 14.94 15.13
CA ALA A 652 -23.91 16.04 14.17
C ALA A 652 -24.21 17.44 14.75
N THR A 653 -24.68 17.53 15.98
CA THR A 653 -25.00 18.78 16.70
C THR A 653 -24.09 19.04 17.90
N SER A 654 -23.07 18.20 18.13
CA SER A 654 -22.23 18.25 19.34
C SER A 654 -21.43 19.55 19.48
N HIS A 655 -21.07 20.23 18.38
CA HIS A 655 -20.31 21.46 18.35
C HIS A 655 -21.20 22.70 18.12
N LEU A 656 -22.52 22.51 18.10
CA LEU A 656 -23.47 23.64 17.99
C LEU A 656 -23.81 24.22 19.37
N ASP A 657 -24.00 25.51 19.40
CA ASP A 657 -24.64 26.19 20.52
C ASP A 657 -26.12 25.82 20.58
N THR A 658 -26.74 25.99 21.73
CA THR A 658 -28.13 25.56 22.01
C THR A 658 -29.15 26.17 21.07
N ASP A 659 -28.97 27.45 20.66
CA ASP A 659 -29.91 28.13 19.79
C ASP A 659 -29.85 27.59 18.34
N ASN A 660 -28.64 27.41 17.79
CA ASN A 660 -28.46 26.81 16.49
C ASN A 660 -28.89 25.32 16.48
N GLU A 661 -28.64 24.57 17.54
CA GLU A 661 -29.12 23.20 17.66
C GLU A 661 -30.63 23.10 17.61
N ARG A 662 -31.35 23.98 18.38
CA ARG A 662 -32.81 24.03 18.35
C ARG A 662 -33.35 24.43 16.99
N ALA A 663 -32.76 25.47 16.35
CA ALA A 663 -33.18 25.92 15.04
C ALA A 663 -32.99 24.83 13.95
N VAL A 664 -31.86 24.13 13.93
CA VAL A 664 -31.59 23.01 13.03
C VAL A 664 -32.56 21.85 13.30
N THR A 665 -32.77 21.47 14.55
CA THR A 665 -33.67 20.39 14.94
C THR A 665 -35.11 20.67 14.50
N GLN A 666 -35.59 21.90 14.70
CA GLN A 666 -36.92 22.38 14.27
C GLN A 666 -37.03 22.38 12.72
N ALA A 667 -36.00 22.85 12.02
CA ALA A 667 -35.99 22.85 10.56
C ALA A 667 -36.08 21.43 10.01
N LEU A 668 -35.30 20.48 10.57
CA LEU A 668 -35.31 19.07 10.18
C LEU A 668 -36.62 18.37 10.56
N ALA A 669 -37.30 18.79 11.66
CA ALA A 669 -38.56 18.18 12.07
C ALA A 669 -39.70 18.43 11.08
N ARG A 670 -39.61 19.47 10.28
CA ARG A 670 -40.62 19.84 9.24
C ARG A 670 -40.46 19.05 7.95
N LEU A 671 -39.33 18.33 7.77
CA LEU A 671 -39.06 17.59 6.58
C LEU A 671 -39.62 16.15 6.70
N PRO A 672 -40.22 15.60 5.63
CA PRO A 672 -40.75 14.22 5.62
C PRO A 672 -39.63 13.21 5.45
N LEU A 673 -38.71 13.15 6.43
CA LEU A 673 -37.53 12.29 6.40
C LEU A 673 -37.58 11.26 7.52
N THR A 674 -37.15 10.03 7.22
CA THR A 674 -36.79 9.07 8.26
C THR A 674 -35.46 9.53 8.88
N ARG A 675 -35.42 9.69 10.20
CA ARG A 675 -34.25 10.24 10.89
C ARG A 675 -33.71 9.27 11.92
N LEU A 676 -32.42 9.04 11.85
CA LEU A 676 -31.67 8.22 12.80
C LEU A 676 -30.58 9.10 13.41
N VAL A 677 -30.65 9.34 14.72
CA VAL A 677 -29.76 10.29 15.40
C VAL A 677 -29.08 9.59 16.57
N ILE A 678 -27.73 9.53 16.54
CA ILE A 678 -26.97 9.19 17.75
C ILE A 678 -26.89 10.45 18.60
N ALA A 679 -27.48 10.42 19.78
CA ALA A 679 -27.61 11.57 20.66
C ALA A 679 -27.11 11.28 22.07
N HIS A 680 -26.36 12.24 22.60
CA HIS A 680 -25.93 12.30 24.00
C HIS A 680 -26.58 13.43 24.76
N ARG A 681 -27.15 14.42 24.05
CA ARG A 681 -27.80 15.60 24.66
C ARG A 681 -29.28 15.31 24.94
N PRO A 682 -29.77 15.69 26.12
CA PRO A 682 -31.18 15.47 26.51
C PRO A 682 -32.19 16.11 25.54
N GLU A 683 -31.86 17.27 24.98
CA GLU A 683 -32.75 18.04 24.07
C GLU A 683 -32.94 17.26 22.73
N THR A 684 -31.88 16.71 22.17
CA THR A 684 -31.94 15.89 20.94
C THR A 684 -32.72 14.60 21.18
N ILE A 685 -32.55 13.96 22.37
CA ILE A 685 -33.27 12.75 22.76
C ILE A 685 -34.77 13.07 22.96
N ALA A 686 -35.10 14.20 23.61
CA ALA A 686 -36.47 14.63 23.81
C ALA A 686 -37.22 14.94 22.51
N GLY A 687 -36.50 15.42 21.48
CA GLY A 687 -37.05 15.71 20.15
C GLY A 687 -37.33 14.47 19.31
N ALA A 688 -36.81 13.28 19.67
CA ALA A 688 -37.01 12.04 18.93
C ALA A 688 -38.37 11.41 19.24
N GLY A 689 -39.04 10.85 18.26
CA GLY A 689 -40.30 10.12 18.41
C GLY A 689 -40.15 8.80 19.19
N ARG A 690 -38.96 8.17 19.09
CA ARG A 690 -38.63 6.86 19.68
C ARG A 690 -37.18 6.86 20.15
N VAL A 691 -36.91 6.24 21.28
CA VAL A 691 -35.57 6.14 21.85
C VAL A 691 -35.18 4.67 21.97
N VAL A 692 -34.02 4.35 21.43
CA VAL A 692 -33.45 3.00 21.41
C VAL A 692 -32.09 3.01 22.09
N GLN A 693 -31.87 2.13 23.03
CA GLN A 693 -30.60 1.99 23.75
C GLN A 693 -29.80 0.80 23.23
N VAL A 694 -28.53 1.04 22.92
CA VAL A 694 -27.55 -0.03 22.66
C VAL A 694 -26.80 -0.30 23.95
N ARG A 695 -26.91 -1.52 24.46
CA ARG A 695 -26.23 -1.94 25.67
C ARG A 695 -25.85 -3.44 25.58
N ASP A 696 -24.61 -3.76 25.96
CA ASP A 696 -24.10 -5.14 26.01
C ASP A 696 -24.30 -5.93 24.69
N GLY A 697 -24.16 -5.23 23.56
CA GLY A 697 -24.34 -5.81 22.22
C GLY A 697 -25.80 -6.04 21.79
N GLN A 698 -26.76 -5.64 22.61
CA GLN A 698 -28.20 -5.75 22.33
C GLN A 698 -28.82 -4.37 22.07
N VAL A 699 -29.95 -4.39 21.36
CA VAL A 699 -30.74 -3.20 21.03
C VAL A 699 -32.05 -3.30 21.81
N VAL A 700 -32.26 -2.36 22.75
CA VAL A 700 -33.42 -2.32 23.63
C VAL A 700 -34.21 -1.05 23.44
N GLU A 701 -35.51 -1.15 23.27
CA GLU A 701 -36.38 0.01 23.18
C GLU A 701 -36.66 0.56 24.59
N LEU A 702 -36.40 1.87 24.75
CA LEU A 702 -36.76 2.55 25.99
C LEU A 702 -38.20 3.09 25.87
N MET A 703 -39.11 2.56 26.71
CA MET A 703 -40.40 3.20 26.85
C MET A 703 -40.22 4.65 27.38
N ARG A 704 -40.78 5.66 26.71
CA ARG A 704 -40.79 7.03 27.23
C ARG A 704 -41.49 7.01 28.59
N PRO A 705 -40.86 7.45 29.69
CA PRO A 705 -41.63 7.89 30.84
C PRO A 705 -42.49 9.04 30.39
N ALA A 706 -43.79 8.98 30.67
CA ALA A 706 -44.69 10.10 30.44
C ALA A 706 -44.08 11.33 31.09
N LEU A 707 -43.84 12.39 30.27
CA LEU A 707 -43.34 13.66 30.77
C LEU A 707 -44.37 14.24 31.76
N HIS A 708 -44.22 13.91 33.02
CA HIS A 708 -44.85 14.69 34.09
C HIS A 708 -44.18 16.08 34.04
N SER A 709 -44.99 17.09 33.83
CA SER A 709 -44.61 18.50 33.93
C SER A 709 -43.79 18.72 35.20
N VAL A 710 -42.51 19.04 35.02
CA VAL A 710 -41.66 19.44 36.14
C VAL A 710 -42.20 20.79 36.61
N ALA A 711 -42.90 20.79 37.75
CA ALA A 711 -43.22 22.01 38.46
C ALA A 711 -41.93 22.76 38.82
N PRO A 712 -41.92 24.11 38.79
CA PRO A 712 -40.72 24.88 39.09
C PRO A 712 -40.25 24.57 40.52
N ILE A 713 -39.06 24.06 40.66
CA ILE A 713 -38.42 23.91 41.97
C ILE A 713 -38.09 25.30 42.48
N HIS A 714 -38.84 25.77 43.45
CA HIS A 714 -38.48 26.93 44.26
C HIS A 714 -37.17 26.64 44.99
N ALA A 715 -36.16 27.43 44.69
CA ALA A 715 -34.88 27.40 45.36
C ALA A 715 -35.04 27.83 46.83
N HIS A 716 -35.06 26.86 47.73
CA HIS A 716 -34.76 27.11 49.14
C HIS A 716 -33.25 26.90 49.34
N ALA A 717 -32.56 28.03 49.54
CA ALA A 717 -31.19 28.03 50.02
C ALA A 717 -31.18 27.63 51.51
N PRO A 718 -30.35 26.67 51.93
CA PRO A 718 -30.10 26.42 53.35
C PRO A 718 -29.19 27.51 53.95
N PRO A 719 -29.36 27.88 55.23
CA PRO A 719 -28.56 28.93 55.86
C PRO A 719 -27.12 28.43 56.13
N CYS A 720 -26.17 29.33 55.86
CA CYS A 720 -24.76 29.16 56.24
C CYS A 720 -24.62 29.04 57.77
N THR A 721 -24.21 27.89 58.26
CA THR A 721 -23.65 27.77 59.59
C THR A 721 -22.11 27.77 59.50
N THR A 722 -21.56 28.86 60.04
CA THR A 722 -20.12 29.05 60.28
C THR A 722 -19.62 28.05 61.34
N ASN A 723 -18.62 27.25 60.99
CA ASN A 723 -17.83 26.48 61.96
C ASN A 723 -16.34 26.88 61.83
N PRO A 724 -15.73 27.49 62.87
CA PRO A 724 -14.33 27.82 62.84
C PRO A 724 -13.53 26.71 63.52
N ALA A 725 -12.73 25.95 62.82
CA ALA A 725 -11.49 25.32 63.29
C ALA A 725 -10.99 24.19 62.36
N ALA A 726 -9.96 24.48 61.59
CA ALA A 726 -8.98 23.46 61.16
C ALA A 726 -7.66 24.16 60.82
N PRO A 727 -6.52 23.56 61.18
CA PRO A 727 -5.25 24.25 61.31
C PRO A 727 -4.51 24.41 59.97
N ARG A 728 -3.77 25.49 59.89
CA ARG A 728 -2.84 25.81 58.78
C ARG A 728 -1.73 24.73 58.70
N MET A 729 -1.65 24.07 57.57
CA MET A 729 -0.43 23.34 57.17
C MET A 729 0.48 24.27 56.38
N ALA A 730 1.73 24.33 56.84
CA ALA A 730 2.80 25.15 56.30
C ALA A 730 3.26 24.64 54.91
N CYS A 731 3.43 25.59 53.99
CA CYS A 731 4.21 25.36 52.76
C CYS A 731 5.67 25.18 53.09
N HIS A 732 6.23 23.99 52.83
CA HIS A 732 7.67 23.83 52.73
C HIS A 732 8.12 24.16 51.32
N THR A 733 8.89 25.19 51.19
CA THR A 733 9.73 25.55 50.06
C THR A 733 10.86 24.55 49.92
N ILE A 734 11.03 23.98 48.74
CA ILE A 734 12.19 23.18 48.35
C ILE A 734 13.19 24.10 47.63
N PRO A 735 14.46 24.11 48.01
CA PRO A 735 15.49 24.98 47.43
C PRO A 735 15.97 24.45 46.07
N SER A 736 16.17 25.40 45.16
CA SER A 736 16.91 25.24 43.92
C SER A 736 18.38 24.94 44.17
N SER A 737 18.96 23.96 43.50
CA SER A 737 20.38 23.77 43.37
C SER A 737 20.80 23.68 41.90
N PRO A 738 21.91 24.32 41.48
CA PRO A 738 22.32 24.45 40.09
C PRO A 738 23.37 23.39 39.72
N ALA A 739 23.24 22.86 38.47
CA ALA A 739 24.35 22.55 37.58
C ALA A 739 23.79 21.99 36.25
#